data_ee847f68681247322c5abd35969c86a3
#
_entry.id   ee847f68681247322c5abd35969c86a3
#
_cell.length_a   1.000
_cell.length_b   1.000
_cell.length_c   1.000
_cell.angle_alpha   90.00
_cell.angle_beta   90.00
_cell.angle_gamma   90.00
#
_symmetry.space_group_name_H-M   'P 1'
#
loop_
_entity.id
_entity.type
_entity.pdbx_description
1 polymer ?
#
loop_
_entity_poly.entity_id
_entity_poly.type
_entity_poly.pdbx_seq_one_letter_code
_entity_poly.pdbx_strand_id
1 'polypeptide(L)'
;MSVRFAAAQAVSSISTWGLKHVFRRPAANFPGKIALYVDPRLLANLRGKLTRGSIMVVGTNGKTTVTNLLADVLEGSGVRVVCNRTGANLDSGVSTALLHAKEADWGVFESDELWLKKMTPQLKPTYALLLNLFRDQLDRCGEIDRIQDSIVEALAASPETILVFNADDPLCATIAKRASELPGRERTRQIAFGVSESMGLAQNTVSDATMCQLCSSMFEYDFRQYGQLGAWHCPTCGFSRPSLDFAAQNVELGERELSFDIARPQPNAGESAPARPIRAAFSGAYMVYNLLAVGVAADLVGCGNDAIQAAIESFDPKNGRLQRYSVEGRSILLNLAKNPTGFNQNLKIIEKDASPKAVAFFINDKEADGRDISWLWDIDFEELSRQEGCVVFAGGIRGNDMQVRLKYAGIPSKVVKNTQEFLDELAKLPQKMNAYAIANYTALPSVKSALDAAEGEAGDPTNCEAGDPARETPCSNSPRFAAELRAEPPAQGRSGADGAESPARDQERTSIVIAHMFPDLLNLYGDGGNVRILSERLAWRGIPVQVKRVEYGESVDLGDVDLVFLGGGPDREQKLASAELMRMKDELAAYVEEDGPVLAICGGYQILGKTWLLGDEEVPGLDIVGIETRRPGTSADRLIDNIVLSSPLATHPVVGYENHAGRTYLAEGVKPFGAVVSSVGHGNNDADKADGALCRKVLGTYLHGPLLSKNPEIADWLLVAACERHARRTGESEPALARLDDAEELAANAFMADKVGAK
;
A
#
# COMPACT_ATOMS: atom_id res chain seq x y z
N MET A 1 -12.10 -11.50 43.16
CA MET A 1 -11.32 -11.90 41.96
C MET A 1 -11.58 -13.36 41.65
N SER A 2 -11.82 -13.72 40.40
CA SER A 2 -11.99 -15.13 40.03
C SER A 2 -10.64 -15.87 40.09
N VAL A 3 -10.65 -17.16 40.41
CA VAL A 3 -9.44 -17.99 40.43
C VAL A 3 -8.70 -17.96 39.08
N ARG A 4 -9.46 -17.94 37.98
CA ARG A 4 -8.91 -17.82 36.62
C ARG A 4 -8.14 -16.51 36.41
N PHE A 5 -8.67 -15.40 36.91
CA PHE A 5 -8.01 -14.11 36.80
C PHE A 5 -6.69 -14.07 37.59
N ALA A 6 -6.66 -14.58 38.80
CA ALA A 6 -5.42 -14.68 39.60
C ALA A 6 -4.38 -15.58 38.90
N ALA A 7 -4.82 -16.73 38.34
CA ALA A 7 -3.94 -17.60 37.56
C ALA A 7 -3.40 -16.93 36.30
N ALA A 8 -4.23 -16.18 35.55
CA ALA A 8 -3.82 -15.45 34.40
C ALA A 8 -2.74 -14.37 34.71
N GLN A 9 -2.89 -13.64 35.83
CA GLN A 9 -1.90 -12.72 36.32
C GLN A 9 -0.56 -13.39 36.67
N ALA A 10 -0.61 -14.51 37.36
CA ALA A 10 0.59 -15.26 37.77
C ALA A 10 1.34 -15.79 36.54
N VAL A 11 0.65 -16.40 35.59
CA VAL A 11 1.23 -16.95 34.35
C VAL A 11 1.82 -15.83 33.50
N SER A 12 1.15 -14.68 33.39
CA SER A 12 1.69 -13.49 32.69
C SER A 12 2.97 -12.96 33.32
N SER A 13 3.03 -12.89 34.66
CA SER A 13 4.21 -12.44 35.37
C SER A 13 5.41 -13.38 35.19
N ILE A 14 5.17 -14.71 35.27
CA ILE A 14 6.20 -15.73 35.05
C ILE A 14 6.71 -15.67 33.60
N SER A 15 5.81 -15.60 32.60
CA SER A 15 6.19 -15.54 31.19
C SER A 15 6.94 -14.25 30.85
N THR A 16 6.56 -13.12 31.45
CA THR A 16 7.26 -11.84 31.30
C THR A 16 8.67 -11.91 31.84
N TRP A 17 8.82 -12.48 33.06
CA TRP A 17 10.13 -12.67 33.68
C TRP A 17 11.02 -13.58 32.83
N GLY A 18 10.49 -14.72 32.36
CA GLY A 18 11.22 -15.66 31.51
C GLY A 18 11.67 -15.02 30.20
N LEU A 19 10.80 -14.28 29.50
CA LEU A 19 11.14 -13.61 28.25
C LEU A 19 12.25 -12.57 28.45
N LYS A 20 12.16 -11.73 29.52
CA LYS A 20 13.13 -10.66 29.76
C LYS A 20 14.49 -11.19 30.24
N HIS A 21 14.51 -12.17 31.16
CA HIS A 21 15.73 -12.57 31.84
C HIS A 21 16.40 -13.82 31.27
N VAL A 22 15.61 -14.77 30.72
CA VAL A 22 16.12 -16.01 30.13
C VAL A 22 16.32 -15.86 28.62
N PHE A 23 15.28 -15.39 27.91
CA PHE A 23 15.31 -15.32 26.45
C PHE A 23 15.76 -13.97 25.89
N ARG A 24 15.92 -12.95 26.73
CA ARG A 24 16.30 -11.58 26.36
C ARG A 24 15.48 -11.02 25.19
N ARG A 25 14.17 -11.31 25.19
CA ARG A 25 13.21 -10.90 24.16
C ARG A 25 12.17 -9.93 24.70
N PRO A 26 11.61 -9.01 23.87
CA PRO A 26 10.51 -8.14 24.27
C PRO A 26 9.29 -8.96 24.67
N ALA A 27 8.64 -8.57 25.79
CA ALA A 27 7.44 -9.22 26.32
C ALA A 27 6.16 -8.46 25.94
N ALA A 28 5.99 -8.11 24.64
CA ALA A 28 4.91 -7.24 24.18
C ALA A 28 3.55 -7.98 24.02
N ASN A 29 3.54 -9.17 23.45
CA ASN A 29 2.30 -9.89 23.10
C ASN A 29 2.15 -11.21 23.88
N PHE A 30 3.25 -11.96 24.03
CA PHE A 30 3.21 -13.34 24.53
C PHE A 30 2.61 -13.49 25.95
N PRO A 31 2.93 -12.63 26.95
CA PRO A 31 2.35 -12.73 28.27
C PRO A 31 0.82 -12.55 28.26
N GLY A 32 0.32 -11.61 27.47
CA GLY A 32 -1.13 -11.40 27.32
C GLY A 32 -1.81 -12.54 26.59
N LYS A 33 -1.17 -13.13 25.57
CA LYS A 33 -1.70 -14.28 24.83
C LYS A 33 -1.94 -15.48 25.75
N ILE A 34 -0.97 -15.83 26.59
CA ILE A 34 -1.13 -16.92 27.56
C ILE A 34 -2.19 -16.56 28.62
N ALA A 35 -2.18 -15.33 29.12
CA ALA A 35 -3.16 -14.89 30.11
C ALA A 35 -4.59 -14.92 29.59
N LEU A 36 -4.84 -14.54 28.33
CA LEU A 36 -6.14 -14.64 27.65
C LEU A 36 -6.58 -16.10 27.46
N TYR A 37 -5.65 -17.01 27.22
CA TYR A 37 -5.98 -18.43 27.15
C TYR A 37 -6.48 -18.97 28.49
N VAL A 38 -5.90 -18.49 29.62
CA VAL A 38 -6.32 -18.88 30.98
C VAL A 38 -7.63 -18.18 31.38
N ASP A 39 -7.77 -16.89 31.06
CA ASP A 39 -8.98 -16.11 31.35
C ASP A 39 -9.45 -15.34 30.09
N PRO A 40 -10.39 -15.88 29.31
CA PRO A 40 -10.95 -15.20 28.13
C PRO A 40 -11.65 -13.87 28.43
N ARG A 41 -12.01 -13.59 29.70
CA ARG A 41 -12.60 -12.32 30.16
C ARG A 41 -11.57 -11.38 30.77
N LEU A 42 -10.30 -11.60 30.49
CA LEU A 42 -9.20 -10.87 31.11
C LEU A 42 -9.31 -9.36 30.95
N LEU A 43 -9.64 -8.88 29.74
CA LEU A 43 -9.81 -7.45 29.46
C LEU A 43 -10.95 -6.82 30.26
N ALA A 44 -12.07 -7.52 30.39
CA ALA A 44 -13.19 -7.06 31.21
C ALA A 44 -12.81 -6.97 32.70
N ASN A 45 -12.03 -7.93 33.20
CA ASN A 45 -11.51 -7.91 34.58
C ASN A 45 -10.47 -6.81 34.81
N LEU A 46 -9.67 -6.46 33.81
CA LEU A 46 -8.63 -5.43 33.88
C LEU A 46 -9.17 -4.01 33.67
N ARG A 47 -10.35 -3.86 33.03
CA ARG A 47 -10.98 -2.54 32.79
C ARG A 47 -11.07 -1.68 34.03
N GLY A 48 -11.36 -2.29 35.19
CA GLY A 48 -11.47 -1.58 36.48
C GLY A 48 -10.18 -0.88 36.95
N LYS A 49 -9.02 -1.12 36.29
CA LYS A 49 -7.80 -0.37 36.54
C LYS A 49 -7.83 1.05 35.94
N LEU A 50 -8.75 1.32 35.01
CA LEU A 50 -8.90 2.60 34.32
C LEU A 50 -10.03 3.40 35.00
N THR A 51 -9.66 4.48 35.72
CA THR A 51 -10.61 5.21 36.57
C THR A 51 -11.52 6.17 35.77
N ARG A 52 -11.05 6.67 34.63
CA ARG A 52 -11.78 7.63 33.78
C ARG A 52 -12.25 7.02 32.46
N GLY A 53 -11.49 6.10 31.86
CA GLY A 53 -11.87 5.43 30.64
C GLY A 53 -10.70 5.02 29.75
N SER A 54 -11.01 4.72 28.49
CA SER A 54 -9.99 4.40 27.49
C SER A 54 -10.33 4.95 26.10
N ILE A 55 -9.29 5.13 25.31
CA ILE A 55 -9.30 5.55 23.91
C ILE A 55 -8.71 4.42 23.09
N MET A 56 -9.46 3.90 22.11
CA MET A 56 -8.97 2.93 21.13
C MET A 56 -8.62 3.64 19.85
N VAL A 57 -7.35 3.62 19.45
CA VAL A 57 -6.86 4.23 18.20
C VAL A 57 -6.86 3.19 17.10
N VAL A 58 -7.61 3.43 16.04
CA VAL A 58 -7.88 2.49 14.94
C VAL A 58 -7.64 3.18 13.60
N GLY A 59 -7.28 2.44 12.58
CA GLY A 59 -7.09 2.93 11.21
C GLY A 59 -5.85 2.33 10.56
N THR A 60 -5.75 2.40 9.26
CA THR A 60 -4.66 1.75 8.50
C THR A 60 -3.30 2.37 8.80
N ASN A 61 -3.20 3.70 8.74
CA ASN A 61 -1.96 4.45 8.92
C ASN A 61 -2.03 5.39 10.13
N GLY A 62 -0.87 5.65 10.76
CA GLY A 62 -0.75 6.62 11.84
C GLY A 62 -0.99 6.08 13.25
N LYS A 63 -1.57 4.90 13.43
CA LYS A 63 -1.97 4.33 14.74
C LYS A 63 -0.92 4.49 15.84
N THR A 64 0.28 3.97 15.63
CA THR A 64 1.34 3.97 16.66
C THR A 64 1.81 5.39 16.99
N THR A 65 1.92 6.26 15.99
CA THR A 65 2.31 7.66 16.18
C THR A 65 1.28 8.39 17.02
N VAL A 66 -0.01 8.29 16.66
CA VAL A 66 -1.10 8.94 17.39
C VAL A 66 -1.24 8.38 18.79
N THR A 67 -1.15 7.06 18.96
CA THR A 67 -1.26 6.41 20.28
C THR A 67 -0.16 6.85 21.23
N ASN A 68 1.10 6.85 20.76
CA ASN A 68 2.23 7.22 21.60
C ASN A 68 2.21 8.72 21.93
N LEU A 69 2.01 9.58 20.93
CA LEU A 69 1.98 11.01 21.13
C LEU A 69 0.82 11.44 22.03
N LEU A 70 -0.36 10.84 21.86
CA LEU A 70 -1.50 11.09 22.74
C LEU A 70 -1.20 10.67 24.19
N ALA A 71 -0.55 9.53 24.38
CA ALA A 71 -0.12 9.09 25.71
C ALA A 71 0.86 10.08 26.33
N ASP A 72 1.82 10.62 25.55
CA ASP A 72 2.78 11.62 26.00
C ASP A 72 2.09 12.95 26.39
N VAL A 73 1.11 13.41 25.61
CA VAL A 73 0.29 14.60 25.93
C VAL A 73 -0.44 14.42 27.26
N LEU A 74 -1.08 13.27 27.47
CA LEU A 74 -1.83 13.00 28.70
C LEU A 74 -0.88 12.92 29.91
N GLU A 75 0.23 12.20 29.77
CA GLU A 75 1.26 12.11 30.83
C GLU A 75 1.86 13.48 31.15
N GLY A 76 2.17 14.29 30.13
CA GLY A 76 2.63 15.67 30.28
C GLY A 76 1.60 16.60 30.97
N SER A 77 0.32 16.25 30.87
CA SER A 77 -0.77 16.93 31.61
C SER A 77 -0.97 16.41 33.04
N GLY A 78 -0.10 15.52 33.53
CA GLY A 78 -0.18 14.93 34.88
C GLY A 78 -1.21 13.78 34.99
N VAL A 79 -1.69 13.25 33.89
CA VAL A 79 -2.65 12.13 33.83
C VAL A 79 -1.88 10.80 33.85
N ARG A 80 -2.31 9.85 34.67
CA ARG A 80 -1.71 8.49 34.68
C ARG A 80 -2.24 7.69 33.50
N VAL A 81 -1.35 7.21 32.63
CA VAL A 81 -1.72 6.55 31.38
C VAL A 81 -1.21 5.10 31.33
N VAL A 82 -2.02 4.21 30.75
CA VAL A 82 -1.59 2.88 30.28
C VAL A 82 -1.67 2.86 28.75
N CYS A 83 -0.54 2.50 28.12
CA CYS A 83 -0.43 2.49 26.65
C CYS A 83 0.34 1.25 26.18
N ASN A 84 -0.07 0.65 25.04
CA ASN A 84 0.65 -0.41 24.35
C ASN A 84 1.70 0.17 23.37
N ARG A 85 2.65 0.97 23.91
CA ARG A 85 3.63 1.82 23.18
C ARG A 85 4.44 1.09 22.09
N THR A 86 4.58 -0.23 22.18
CA THR A 86 5.33 -1.03 21.20
C THR A 86 4.58 -1.29 19.90
N GLY A 87 3.34 -0.81 19.76
CA GLY A 87 2.47 -1.10 18.61
C GLY A 87 1.90 -2.51 18.59
N ALA A 88 1.88 -3.20 19.75
CA ALA A 88 1.25 -4.51 19.89
C ALA A 88 -0.29 -4.34 19.93
N ASN A 89 -0.93 -4.32 18.76
CA ASN A 89 -2.29 -3.85 18.53
C ASN A 89 -3.38 -4.95 18.58
N LEU A 90 -3.00 -6.15 18.99
CA LEU A 90 -3.96 -7.26 19.24
C LEU A 90 -4.43 -7.25 20.71
N ASP A 91 -5.47 -7.99 21.01
CA ASP A 91 -5.98 -8.19 22.37
C ASP A 91 -4.91 -8.63 23.36
N SER A 92 -3.96 -9.45 22.91
CA SER A 92 -2.80 -9.90 23.70
C SER A 92 -1.86 -8.76 24.07
N GLY A 93 -1.62 -7.80 23.18
CA GLY A 93 -0.78 -6.63 23.45
C GLY A 93 -1.43 -5.68 24.45
N VAL A 94 -2.71 -5.36 24.25
CA VAL A 94 -3.50 -4.53 25.17
C VAL A 94 -3.61 -5.20 26.55
N SER A 95 -3.85 -6.52 26.58
CA SER A 95 -3.85 -7.30 27.84
C SER A 95 -2.51 -7.24 28.55
N THR A 96 -1.40 -7.36 27.82
CA THR A 96 -0.04 -7.26 28.39
C THR A 96 0.19 -5.89 29.03
N ALA A 97 -0.18 -4.80 28.34
CA ALA A 97 -0.05 -3.45 28.87
C ALA A 97 -0.86 -3.28 30.17
N LEU A 98 -2.11 -3.70 30.17
CA LEU A 98 -2.98 -3.61 31.36
C LEU A 98 -2.54 -4.51 32.52
N LEU A 99 -2.00 -5.70 32.25
CA LEU A 99 -1.50 -6.61 33.29
C LEU A 99 -0.34 -5.98 34.08
N HIS A 100 0.58 -5.32 33.35
CA HIS A 100 1.76 -4.70 33.96
C HIS A 100 1.47 -3.33 34.60
N ALA A 101 0.34 -2.72 34.25
CA ALA A 101 -0.04 -1.43 34.82
C ALA A 101 -0.56 -1.57 36.24
N LYS A 102 -0.28 -0.52 37.03
CA LYS A 102 -1.03 -0.20 38.24
C LYS A 102 -2.36 0.43 37.85
N GLU A 103 -3.05 1.05 38.79
CA GLU A 103 -4.20 1.90 38.50
C GLU A 103 -3.79 3.12 37.67
N ALA A 104 -4.57 3.46 36.66
CA ALA A 104 -4.37 4.59 35.77
C ALA A 104 -5.68 5.37 35.54
N ASP A 105 -5.57 6.60 35.07
CA ASP A 105 -6.75 7.40 34.78
C ASP A 105 -7.29 7.07 33.39
N TRP A 106 -6.40 6.97 32.40
CA TRP A 106 -6.77 6.64 31.02
C TRP A 106 -5.96 5.49 30.45
N GLY A 107 -6.63 4.67 29.64
CA GLY A 107 -5.98 3.75 28.71
C GLY A 107 -5.92 4.38 27.31
N VAL A 108 -4.76 4.36 26.65
CA VAL A 108 -4.60 4.74 25.25
C VAL A 108 -4.04 3.54 24.50
N PHE A 109 -4.87 2.93 23.65
CA PHE A 109 -4.53 1.67 23.02
C PHE A 109 -4.61 1.70 21.51
N GLU A 110 -3.54 1.33 20.85
CA GLU A 110 -3.56 0.97 19.44
C GLU A 110 -4.32 -0.34 19.25
N SER A 111 -5.22 -0.39 18.27
CA SER A 111 -5.99 -1.58 17.89
C SER A 111 -5.89 -1.87 16.40
N ASP A 112 -5.72 -3.14 16.07
CA ASP A 112 -5.97 -3.65 14.72
C ASP A 112 -7.48 -3.58 14.43
N GLU A 113 -7.85 -3.26 13.20
CA GLU A 113 -9.21 -3.01 12.75
C GLU A 113 -10.11 -4.23 12.90
N LEU A 114 -9.60 -5.42 12.59
CA LEU A 114 -10.35 -6.67 12.70
C LEU A 114 -10.45 -7.20 14.15
N TRP A 115 -9.53 -6.74 15.02
CA TRP A 115 -9.49 -7.16 16.44
C TRP A 115 -10.30 -6.23 17.33
N LEU A 116 -10.66 -5.04 16.87
CA LEU A 116 -11.46 -4.09 17.63
C LEU A 116 -12.74 -4.74 18.19
N LYS A 117 -13.46 -5.52 17.37
CA LYS A 117 -14.70 -6.21 17.75
C LYS A 117 -14.55 -7.25 18.89
N LYS A 118 -13.33 -7.74 19.14
CA LYS A 118 -13.04 -8.63 20.26
C LYS A 118 -12.76 -7.87 21.55
N MET A 119 -12.18 -6.69 21.46
CA MET A 119 -11.76 -5.90 22.62
C MET A 119 -12.85 -4.96 23.13
N THR A 120 -13.58 -4.31 22.22
CA THR A 120 -14.61 -3.31 22.55
C THR A 120 -15.68 -3.81 23.50
N PRO A 121 -16.26 -5.02 23.35
CA PRO A 121 -17.27 -5.54 24.27
C PRO A 121 -16.79 -5.69 25.72
N GLN A 122 -15.48 -5.94 25.89
CA GLN A 122 -14.86 -6.18 27.20
C GLN A 122 -14.36 -4.87 27.82
N LEU A 123 -13.68 -4.03 27.05
CA LEU A 123 -13.09 -2.78 27.53
C LEU A 123 -14.10 -1.64 27.63
N LYS A 124 -15.12 -1.63 26.73
CA LYS A 124 -16.11 -0.56 26.60
C LYS A 124 -15.42 0.81 26.58
N PRO A 125 -14.62 1.11 25.56
CA PRO A 125 -13.85 2.33 25.53
C PRO A 125 -14.74 3.56 25.51
N THR A 126 -14.27 4.66 26.08
CA THR A 126 -14.97 5.95 26.04
C THR A 126 -14.98 6.50 24.63
N TYR A 127 -13.82 6.40 23.95
CA TYR A 127 -13.64 6.88 22.58
C TYR A 127 -13.03 5.79 21.69
N ALA A 128 -13.55 5.70 20.47
CA ALA A 128 -12.93 5.03 19.35
C ALA A 128 -12.44 6.10 18.35
N LEU A 129 -11.13 6.28 18.22
CA LEU A 129 -10.50 7.27 17.36
C LEU A 129 -10.11 6.62 16.03
N LEU A 130 -10.90 6.86 14.99
CA LEU A 130 -10.75 6.29 13.66
C LEU A 130 -10.01 7.27 12.74
N LEU A 131 -8.77 6.91 12.35
CA LEU A 131 -7.85 7.80 11.66
C LEU A 131 -8.08 7.83 10.15
N ASN A 132 -8.10 6.67 9.53
CA ASN A 132 -8.23 6.48 8.08
C ASN A 132 -8.36 5.00 7.75
N LEU A 133 -8.86 4.69 6.54
CA LEU A 133 -8.88 3.34 6.00
C LEU A 133 -8.29 3.37 4.59
N PHE A 134 -7.22 2.60 4.39
CA PHE A 134 -6.57 2.40 3.10
C PHE A 134 -6.43 0.91 2.83
N ARG A 135 -6.22 0.53 1.58
CA ARG A 135 -5.83 -0.84 1.24
C ARG A 135 -4.51 -1.18 1.93
N ASP A 136 -4.52 -2.25 2.68
CA ASP A 136 -3.34 -2.75 3.41
C ASP A 136 -3.47 -4.25 3.59
N GLN A 137 -2.49 -5.01 3.11
CA GLN A 137 -2.43 -6.46 3.26
C GLN A 137 -3.77 -7.15 2.91
N LEU A 138 -4.24 -6.97 1.67
CA LEU A 138 -5.52 -7.51 1.19
C LEU A 138 -5.60 -9.04 1.33
N ASP A 139 -4.48 -9.73 1.28
CA ASP A 139 -4.35 -11.17 1.53
C ASP A 139 -4.74 -11.57 2.96
N ARG A 140 -4.52 -10.67 3.94
CA ARG A 140 -4.85 -10.89 5.37
C ARG A 140 -6.18 -10.26 5.77
N CYS A 141 -6.40 -9.03 5.38
CA CYS A 141 -7.56 -8.25 5.81
C CYS A 141 -8.79 -8.50 4.93
N GLY A 142 -8.59 -8.94 3.68
CA GLY A 142 -9.64 -9.01 2.68
C GLY A 142 -10.05 -7.63 2.17
N GLU A 143 -11.26 -7.52 1.69
CA GLU A 143 -11.80 -6.27 1.16
C GLU A 143 -12.09 -5.24 2.28
N ILE A 144 -12.07 -3.97 1.92
CA ILE A 144 -12.32 -2.83 2.83
C ILE A 144 -13.68 -2.97 3.53
N ASP A 145 -14.69 -3.49 2.84
CA ASP A 145 -16.03 -3.71 3.39
C ASP A 145 -15.98 -4.59 4.67
N ARG A 146 -15.16 -5.63 4.70
CA ARG A 146 -14.97 -6.49 5.88
C ARG A 146 -14.37 -5.73 7.06
N ILE A 147 -13.47 -4.78 6.79
CA ILE A 147 -12.89 -3.92 7.81
C ILE A 147 -13.96 -2.99 8.38
N GLN A 148 -14.76 -2.37 7.51
CA GLN A 148 -15.87 -1.52 7.92
C GLN A 148 -16.88 -2.29 8.77
N ASP A 149 -17.27 -3.49 8.36
CA ASP A 149 -18.18 -4.37 9.10
C ASP A 149 -17.64 -4.68 10.50
N SER A 150 -16.37 -5.02 10.61
CA SER A 150 -15.71 -5.31 11.89
C SER A 150 -15.77 -4.11 12.86
N ILE A 151 -15.57 -2.89 12.36
CA ILE A 151 -15.62 -1.67 13.19
C ILE A 151 -17.08 -1.35 13.57
N VAL A 152 -18.03 -1.50 12.65
CA VAL A 152 -19.46 -1.32 12.94
C VAL A 152 -19.95 -2.33 13.98
N GLU A 153 -19.57 -3.62 13.86
CA GLU A 153 -19.86 -4.65 14.87
C GLU A 153 -19.29 -4.29 16.24
N ALA A 154 -18.05 -3.75 16.28
CA ALA A 154 -17.44 -3.33 17.54
C ALA A 154 -18.23 -2.20 18.21
N LEU A 155 -18.70 -1.22 17.42
CA LEU A 155 -19.53 -0.11 17.91
C LEU A 155 -20.94 -0.56 18.34
N ALA A 156 -21.51 -1.55 17.65
CA ALA A 156 -22.79 -2.17 18.04
C ALA A 156 -22.67 -2.87 19.40
N ALA A 157 -21.54 -3.51 19.68
CA ALA A 157 -21.28 -4.22 20.95
C ALA A 157 -20.95 -3.27 22.14
N SER A 158 -20.73 -1.98 21.89
CA SER A 158 -20.51 -0.94 22.91
C SER A 158 -21.20 0.37 22.48
N PRO A 159 -22.52 0.45 22.61
CA PRO A 159 -23.31 1.59 22.12
C PRO A 159 -22.91 2.94 22.75
N GLU A 160 -22.37 2.92 23.95
CA GLU A 160 -21.89 4.10 24.68
C GLU A 160 -20.56 4.69 24.14
N THR A 161 -19.80 3.93 23.37
CA THR A 161 -18.52 4.37 22.82
C THR A 161 -18.72 5.49 21.80
N ILE A 162 -18.11 6.64 22.04
CA ILE A 162 -18.14 7.79 21.12
C ILE A 162 -17.16 7.53 19.99
N LEU A 163 -17.64 7.57 18.75
CA LEU A 163 -16.79 7.52 17.57
C LEU A 163 -16.23 8.93 17.27
N VAL A 164 -14.91 9.05 17.24
CA VAL A 164 -14.17 10.22 16.78
C VAL A 164 -13.51 9.82 15.46
N PHE A 165 -13.87 10.46 14.35
CA PHE A 165 -13.48 9.96 13.05
C PHE A 165 -13.01 11.05 12.10
N ASN A 166 -12.12 10.68 11.19
CA ASN A 166 -11.67 11.52 10.09
C ASN A 166 -12.77 11.61 9.03
N ALA A 167 -13.43 12.76 8.93
CA ALA A 167 -14.52 13.02 7.99
C ALA A 167 -14.02 13.21 6.54
N ASP A 168 -12.73 13.51 6.35
CA ASP A 168 -12.14 13.63 5.02
C ASP A 168 -12.00 12.27 4.32
N ASP A 169 -12.09 11.16 5.09
CA ASP A 169 -12.10 9.81 4.56
C ASP A 169 -13.55 9.32 4.36
N PRO A 170 -14.01 9.12 3.10
CA PRO A 170 -15.38 8.64 2.85
C PRO A 170 -15.67 7.27 3.45
N LEU A 171 -14.63 6.41 3.63
CA LEU A 171 -14.78 5.10 4.27
C LEU A 171 -15.04 5.23 5.77
N CYS A 172 -14.33 6.15 6.45
CA CYS A 172 -14.58 6.47 7.86
C CYS A 172 -15.94 7.12 8.07
N ALA A 173 -16.36 8.02 7.18
CA ALA A 173 -17.67 8.65 7.22
C ALA A 173 -18.83 7.64 6.97
N THR A 174 -18.60 6.63 6.12
CA THR A 174 -19.55 5.52 5.91
C THR A 174 -19.72 4.71 7.19
N ILE A 175 -18.65 4.40 7.91
CA ILE A 175 -18.74 3.75 9.24
C ILE A 175 -19.53 4.61 10.21
N ALA A 176 -19.27 5.93 10.26
CA ALA A 176 -19.97 6.84 11.14
C ALA A 176 -21.48 6.87 10.83
N LYS A 177 -21.86 6.93 9.55
CA LYS A 177 -23.27 6.85 9.13
C LYS A 177 -23.91 5.52 9.54
N ARG A 178 -23.30 4.39 9.21
CA ARG A 178 -23.79 3.05 9.59
C ARG A 178 -23.91 2.91 11.11
N ALA A 179 -22.94 3.42 11.86
CA ALA A 179 -22.94 3.39 13.32
C ALA A 179 -24.06 4.27 13.93
N SER A 180 -24.44 5.37 13.29
CA SER A 180 -25.55 6.22 13.76
C SER A 180 -26.92 5.54 13.61
N GLU A 181 -27.03 4.56 12.73
CA GLU A 181 -28.26 3.80 12.44
C GLU A 181 -28.40 2.55 13.31
N LEU A 182 -27.39 2.23 14.14
CA LEU A 182 -27.42 1.07 15.01
C LEU A 182 -28.37 1.25 16.20
N PRO A 183 -29.13 0.21 16.56
CA PRO A 183 -30.00 0.25 17.74
C PRO A 183 -29.21 0.59 19.03
N GLY A 184 -29.74 1.49 19.82
CA GLY A 184 -29.15 1.95 21.08
C GLY A 184 -28.07 3.02 20.93
N ARG A 185 -27.78 3.45 19.71
CA ARG A 185 -26.82 4.54 19.43
C ARG A 185 -27.47 5.84 18.96
N GLU A 186 -28.77 5.92 18.93
CA GLU A 186 -29.55 7.06 18.38
C GLU A 186 -29.20 8.40 19.07
N ARG A 187 -28.71 8.34 20.31
CA ARG A 187 -28.30 9.52 21.10
C ARG A 187 -26.79 9.62 21.29
N THR A 188 -26.02 8.67 20.80
CA THR A 188 -24.56 8.67 20.96
C THR A 188 -23.97 9.66 19.96
N ARG A 189 -23.43 10.77 20.47
CA ARG A 189 -22.75 11.76 19.64
C ARG A 189 -21.54 11.13 18.94
N GLN A 190 -21.34 11.51 17.69
CA GLN A 190 -20.11 11.24 16.94
C GLN A 190 -19.39 12.57 16.74
N ILE A 191 -18.06 12.52 16.60
CA ILE A 191 -17.20 13.69 16.49
C ILE A 191 -16.40 13.59 15.22
N ALA A 192 -16.62 14.52 14.30
CA ALA A 192 -15.98 14.60 13.01
C ALA A 192 -14.77 15.54 13.04
N PHE A 193 -13.62 15.10 12.53
CA PHE A 193 -12.47 15.98 12.31
C PHE A 193 -11.96 15.88 10.87
N GLY A 194 -11.27 16.90 10.39
CA GLY A 194 -10.70 16.94 9.04
C GLY A 194 -9.95 18.25 8.78
N VAL A 195 -9.47 18.42 7.56
CA VAL A 195 -8.80 19.63 7.09
C VAL A 195 -9.80 20.51 6.35
N SER A 196 -9.90 21.80 6.70
CA SER A 196 -10.94 22.67 6.16
C SER A 196 -10.72 23.12 4.72
N GLU A 197 -9.46 23.10 4.26
CA GLU A 197 -9.05 23.65 2.97
C GLU A 197 -7.99 22.77 2.28
N SER A 198 -7.78 22.99 0.99
CA SER A 198 -6.74 22.27 0.23
C SER A 198 -5.35 22.64 0.72
N MET A 199 -4.51 21.62 0.95
CA MET A 199 -3.08 21.77 1.23
C MET A 199 -2.23 21.98 -0.05
N GLY A 200 -2.85 22.07 -1.23
CA GLY A 200 -2.15 22.30 -2.50
C GLY A 200 -1.28 21.13 -2.94
N LEU A 201 -1.56 19.91 -2.52
CA LEU A 201 -0.78 18.73 -2.85
C LEU A 201 -1.09 18.23 -4.27
N ALA A 202 -0.06 17.75 -4.97
CA ALA A 202 -0.25 17.01 -6.21
C ALA A 202 -1.08 15.73 -5.92
N GLN A 203 -2.05 15.45 -6.79
CA GLN A 203 -2.92 14.30 -6.63
C GLN A 203 -2.18 13.01 -6.93
N ASN A 204 -2.43 11.98 -6.14
CA ASN A 204 -1.94 10.63 -6.39
C ASN A 204 -2.78 9.95 -7.47
N THR A 205 -2.16 9.04 -8.22
CA THR A 205 -2.84 8.27 -9.28
C THR A 205 -3.83 7.26 -8.73
N VAL A 206 -3.64 6.77 -7.50
CA VAL A 206 -4.45 5.72 -6.88
C VAL A 206 -5.25 6.24 -5.69
N SER A 207 -6.53 5.87 -5.65
CA SER A 207 -7.47 6.10 -4.55
C SER A 207 -8.15 4.80 -4.17
N ASP A 208 -8.30 4.55 -2.87
CA ASP A 208 -8.92 3.34 -2.33
C ASP A 208 -10.45 3.46 -2.14
N ALA A 209 -10.99 4.67 -2.34
CA ALA A 209 -12.42 4.94 -2.30
C ALA A 209 -12.78 5.95 -3.40
N THR A 210 -13.06 5.45 -4.58
CA THR A 210 -13.52 6.26 -5.72
C THR A 210 -15.05 6.38 -5.75
N MET A 211 -15.74 5.41 -5.12
CA MET A 211 -17.19 5.27 -5.21
C MET A 211 -17.90 5.39 -3.87
N CYS A 212 -19.10 5.91 -3.94
CA CYS A 212 -20.03 6.00 -2.80
C CYS A 212 -20.42 4.59 -2.33
N GLN A 213 -20.14 4.29 -1.06
CA GLN A 213 -20.47 3.01 -0.44
C GLN A 213 -21.99 2.78 -0.29
N LEU A 214 -22.82 3.83 -0.47
CA LEU A 214 -24.28 3.75 -0.32
C LEU A 214 -25.02 3.49 -1.64
N CYS A 215 -24.56 4.06 -2.76
CA CYS A 215 -25.26 3.97 -4.04
C CYS A 215 -24.36 3.60 -5.24
N SER A 216 -23.08 3.35 -4.99
CA SER A 216 -22.09 2.95 -6.00
C SER A 216 -21.86 3.98 -7.14
N SER A 217 -22.19 5.25 -6.94
CA SER A 217 -21.84 6.33 -7.87
C SER A 217 -20.47 6.90 -7.52
N MET A 218 -19.77 7.43 -8.52
CA MET A 218 -18.46 8.07 -8.30
C MET A 218 -18.59 9.27 -7.36
N PHE A 219 -17.58 9.46 -6.47
CA PHE A 219 -17.50 10.67 -5.66
C PHE A 219 -16.96 11.84 -6.47
N GLU A 220 -17.47 13.02 -6.19
CA GLU A 220 -16.90 14.30 -6.63
C GLU A 220 -16.22 14.99 -5.45
N TYR A 221 -15.15 15.75 -5.73
CA TYR A 221 -14.32 16.40 -4.72
C TYR A 221 -14.26 17.92 -4.96
N ASP A 222 -14.54 18.70 -3.93
CA ASP A 222 -14.23 20.13 -3.94
C ASP A 222 -12.70 20.35 -3.86
N PHE A 223 -12.03 19.53 -3.05
CA PHE A 223 -10.58 19.36 -3.04
C PHE A 223 -10.20 17.98 -2.51
N ARG A 224 -9.06 17.50 -2.94
CA ARG A 224 -8.50 16.22 -2.54
C ARG A 224 -7.08 16.41 -2.04
N GLN A 225 -6.74 15.85 -0.89
CA GLN A 225 -5.40 15.98 -0.30
C GLN A 225 -4.46 14.90 -0.82
N TYR A 226 -4.68 13.65 -0.43
CA TYR A 226 -3.99 12.47 -0.93
C TYR A 226 -4.86 11.22 -0.74
N GLY A 227 -4.67 10.21 -1.58
CA GLY A 227 -5.56 9.03 -1.59
C GLY A 227 -7.01 9.48 -1.81
N GLN A 228 -7.91 9.08 -0.95
CA GLN A 228 -9.32 9.47 -0.95
C GLN A 228 -9.65 10.61 0.03
N LEU A 229 -8.66 11.16 0.74
CA LEU A 229 -8.91 12.17 1.77
C LEU A 229 -9.19 13.55 1.15
N GLY A 230 -10.27 14.22 1.58
CA GLY A 230 -10.62 15.56 1.11
C GLY A 230 -12.05 15.98 1.42
N ALA A 231 -12.52 17.02 0.74
CA ALA A 231 -13.93 17.43 0.76
C ALA A 231 -14.65 16.77 -0.42
N TRP A 232 -15.46 15.77 -0.13
CA TRP A 232 -16.10 14.89 -1.09
C TRP A 232 -17.61 14.90 -0.94
N HIS A 233 -18.31 14.61 -2.04
CA HIS A 233 -19.76 14.39 -2.05
C HIS A 233 -20.16 13.40 -3.16
N CYS A 234 -21.28 12.73 -2.94
CA CYS A 234 -21.90 11.88 -3.96
C CYS A 234 -22.98 12.66 -4.70
N PRO A 235 -22.85 12.88 -6.02
CA PRO A 235 -23.84 13.66 -6.78
C PRO A 235 -25.20 12.94 -6.89
N THR A 236 -25.25 11.62 -6.69
CA THR A 236 -26.47 10.83 -6.87
C THR A 236 -27.31 10.73 -5.60
N CYS A 237 -26.72 10.37 -4.44
CA CYS A 237 -27.48 10.15 -3.22
C CYS A 237 -27.33 11.28 -2.19
N GLY A 238 -26.50 12.27 -2.46
CA GLY A 238 -26.25 13.41 -1.57
C GLY A 238 -25.41 13.08 -0.33
N PHE A 239 -24.88 11.84 -0.20
CA PHE A 239 -23.94 11.50 0.86
C PHE A 239 -22.66 12.31 0.68
N SER A 240 -22.28 13.06 1.69
CA SER A 240 -21.17 14.00 1.61
C SER A 240 -20.35 14.02 2.89
N ARG A 241 -19.18 14.61 2.83
CA ARG A 241 -18.36 14.87 4.00
C ARG A 241 -19.18 15.56 5.09
N PRO A 242 -19.28 14.99 6.30
CA PRO A 242 -19.97 15.62 7.40
C PRO A 242 -19.34 16.96 7.79
N SER A 243 -20.15 17.86 8.39
CA SER A 243 -19.60 19.08 9.00
C SER A 243 -18.61 18.72 10.10
N LEU A 244 -17.47 19.45 10.14
CA LEU A 244 -16.40 19.18 11.07
C LEU A 244 -16.71 19.77 12.44
N ASP A 245 -16.55 18.97 13.51
CA ASP A 245 -16.51 19.44 14.90
C ASP A 245 -15.14 20.06 15.23
N PHE A 246 -14.08 19.54 14.59
CA PHE A 246 -12.70 20.03 14.67
C PHE A 246 -12.08 20.10 13.28
N ALA A 247 -11.41 21.19 12.98
CA ALA A 247 -10.80 21.42 11.69
C ALA A 247 -9.33 21.88 11.83
N ALA A 248 -8.43 21.33 11.01
CA ALA A 248 -7.14 21.98 10.76
C ALA A 248 -7.34 23.09 9.73
N GLN A 249 -6.84 24.28 10.05
CA GLN A 249 -6.89 25.48 9.22
C GLN A 249 -5.48 26.08 9.11
N ASN A 250 -5.26 26.95 8.10
CA ASN A 250 -3.98 27.64 7.90
C ASN A 250 -2.80 26.65 7.86
N VAL A 251 -2.95 25.56 7.10
CA VAL A 251 -1.93 24.50 7.04
C VAL A 251 -0.76 24.96 6.18
N GLU A 252 0.43 25.00 6.77
CA GLU A 252 1.70 25.27 6.12
C GLU A 252 2.61 24.02 6.17
N LEU A 253 3.09 23.57 5.02
CA LEU A 253 3.95 22.41 4.87
C LEU A 253 5.31 22.83 4.31
N GLY A 254 6.30 23.05 5.19
CA GLY A 254 7.71 23.28 4.82
C GLY A 254 8.45 21.96 4.50
N GLU A 255 9.76 22.07 4.26
CA GLU A 255 10.61 20.88 4.06
C GLU A 255 10.79 20.07 5.33
N ARG A 256 10.98 20.74 6.47
CA ARG A 256 11.33 20.14 7.76
C ARG A 256 10.40 20.52 8.89
N GLU A 257 9.37 21.29 8.61
CA GLU A 257 8.41 21.79 9.59
C GLU A 257 7.01 21.80 9.01
N LEU A 258 6.02 21.74 9.88
CA LEU A 258 4.64 22.00 9.55
C LEU A 258 4.00 22.86 10.63
N SER A 259 3.02 23.66 10.25
CA SER A 259 2.16 24.39 11.17
C SER A 259 0.71 24.38 10.72
N PHE A 260 -0.21 24.45 11.66
CA PHE A 260 -1.65 24.62 11.42
C PHE A 260 -2.35 25.03 12.71
N ASP A 261 -3.59 25.47 12.58
CA ASP A 261 -4.45 25.79 13.69
C ASP A 261 -5.57 24.74 13.86
N ILE A 262 -5.79 24.25 15.09
CA ILE A 262 -6.98 23.46 15.40
C ILE A 262 -8.11 24.40 15.79
N ALA A 263 -9.14 24.46 14.93
CA ALA A 263 -10.35 25.23 15.15
C ALA A 263 -11.53 24.31 15.51
N ARG A 264 -12.51 24.87 16.27
CA ARG A 264 -13.83 24.27 16.46
C ARG A 264 -14.86 25.11 15.67
N PRO A 265 -15.20 24.75 14.43
CA PRO A 265 -16.21 25.45 13.68
C PRO A 265 -17.56 25.31 14.40
N GLN A 266 -18.16 26.42 14.84
CA GLN A 266 -19.48 26.42 15.42
C GLN A 266 -20.51 26.99 14.41
N PRO A 267 -21.59 26.27 14.09
CA PRO A 267 -22.57 26.75 13.09
C PRO A 267 -23.38 27.98 13.51
N ASN A 268 -23.35 28.38 14.78
CA ASN A 268 -24.28 29.41 15.32
C ASN A 268 -23.67 30.38 16.36
N ALA A 269 -22.36 30.58 16.45
CA ALA A 269 -21.82 31.41 17.52
C ALA A 269 -21.07 32.63 17.01
N GLY A 270 -21.43 33.80 17.48
CA GLY A 270 -20.70 35.06 17.29
C GLY A 270 -19.33 35.11 18.02
N GLU A 271 -18.90 34.06 18.73
CA GLU A 271 -17.61 33.91 19.34
C GLU A 271 -17.11 32.49 19.02
N SER A 272 -16.23 32.35 18.03
CA SER A 272 -15.45 31.12 17.84
C SER A 272 -14.48 30.95 19.00
N ALA A 273 -14.38 29.72 19.57
CA ALA A 273 -13.29 29.42 20.50
C ALA A 273 -11.95 29.74 19.83
N PRO A 274 -10.96 30.29 20.54
CA PRO A 274 -9.67 30.64 19.95
C PRO A 274 -9.05 29.40 19.31
N ALA A 275 -8.58 29.57 18.07
CA ALA A 275 -7.86 28.54 17.36
C ALA A 275 -6.58 28.17 18.13
N ARG A 276 -6.21 26.89 18.11
CA ARG A 276 -5.04 26.37 18.83
C ARG A 276 -3.91 26.14 17.84
N PRO A 277 -2.83 26.93 17.88
CA PRO A 277 -1.71 26.74 16.97
C PRO A 277 -0.94 25.46 17.30
N ILE A 278 -0.59 24.71 16.27
CA ILE A 278 0.27 23.52 16.30
C ILE A 278 1.48 23.79 15.42
N ARG A 279 2.66 23.48 15.94
CA ARG A 279 3.93 23.56 15.21
C ARG A 279 4.75 22.30 15.46
N ALA A 280 5.36 21.76 14.41
CA ALA A 280 6.20 20.58 14.52
C ALA A 280 7.48 20.73 13.67
N ALA A 281 8.61 20.25 14.21
CA ALA A 281 9.92 20.24 13.54
C ALA A 281 10.09 19.03 12.59
N PHE A 282 9.01 18.61 11.97
CA PHE A 282 8.95 17.59 10.92
C PHE A 282 7.81 17.90 9.97
N SER A 283 7.86 17.39 8.75
CA SER A 283 6.87 17.68 7.70
C SER A 283 6.16 16.41 7.22
N GLY A 284 5.10 16.61 6.46
CA GLY A 284 4.33 15.58 5.79
C GLY A 284 2.82 15.76 5.99
N ALA A 285 2.07 15.69 4.90
CA ALA A 285 0.62 15.90 4.93
C ALA A 285 -0.11 14.90 5.86
N TYR A 286 0.34 13.64 5.91
CA TYR A 286 -0.21 12.64 6.82
C TYR A 286 0.01 12.99 8.31
N MET A 287 1.07 13.76 8.63
CA MET A 287 1.32 14.21 10.01
C MET A 287 0.34 15.29 10.44
N VAL A 288 -0.17 16.12 9.53
CA VAL A 288 -1.27 17.06 9.85
C VAL A 288 -2.47 16.30 10.41
N TYR A 289 -2.90 15.24 9.75
CA TYR A 289 -4.02 14.40 10.22
C TYR A 289 -3.70 13.69 11.54
N ASN A 290 -2.48 13.17 11.70
CA ASN A 290 -2.09 12.51 12.94
C ASN A 290 -2.07 13.50 14.12
N LEU A 291 -1.49 14.69 13.96
CA LEU A 291 -1.44 15.72 15.00
C LEU A 291 -2.83 16.30 15.29
N LEU A 292 -3.66 16.47 14.26
CA LEU A 292 -5.06 16.87 14.44
C LEU A 292 -5.82 15.84 15.30
N ALA A 293 -5.69 14.56 14.99
CA ALA A 293 -6.33 13.48 15.75
C ALA A 293 -5.87 13.46 17.22
N VAL A 294 -4.56 13.67 17.48
CA VAL A 294 -4.00 13.81 18.83
C VAL A 294 -4.62 15.02 19.54
N GLY A 295 -4.65 16.18 18.87
CA GLY A 295 -5.19 17.42 19.43
C GLY A 295 -6.67 17.30 19.78
N VAL A 296 -7.46 16.66 18.90
CA VAL A 296 -8.90 16.39 19.13
C VAL A 296 -9.09 15.46 20.33
N ALA A 297 -8.37 14.33 20.37
CA ALA A 297 -8.49 13.37 21.47
C ALA A 297 -8.02 13.98 22.82
N ALA A 298 -6.95 14.75 22.82
CA ALA A 298 -6.43 15.46 23.99
C ALA A 298 -7.43 16.50 24.53
N ASP A 299 -8.06 17.23 23.62
CA ASP A 299 -9.10 18.21 23.98
C ASP A 299 -10.32 17.53 24.61
N LEU A 300 -10.77 16.40 24.08
CA LEU A 300 -11.92 15.63 24.59
C LEU A 300 -11.68 15.09 26.01
N VAL A 301 -10.43 14.86 26.41
CA VAL A 301 -10.08 14.44 27.77
C VAL A 301 -9.64 15.60 28.68
N GLY A 302 -9.65 16.84 28.15
CA GLY A 302 -9.44 18.06 28.93
C GLY A 302 -7.99 18.52 29.01
N CYS A 303 -7.11 18.12 28.11
CA CYS A 303 -5.73 18.60 28.04
C CYS A 303 -5.63 19.98 27.38
N GLY A 304 -4.76 20.85 27.92
CA GLY A 304 -4.48 22.17 27.37
C GLY A 304 -3.57 22.12 26.14
N ASN A 305 -3.56 23.21 25.35
CA ASN A 305 -2.71 23.33 24.16
C ASN A 305 -1.22 23.25 24.46
N ASP A 306 -0.80 23.80 25.61
CA ASP A 306 0.62 23.79 26.03
C ASP A 306 1.16 22.37 26.20
N ALA A 307 0.35 21.44 26.74
CA ALA A 307 0.73 20.04 26.85
C ALA A 307 0.82 19.34 25.48
N ILE A 308 -0.08 19.68 24.55
CA ILE A 308 -0.03 19.17 23.18
C ILE A 308 1.26 19.65 22.50
N GLN A 309 1.53 20.94 22.55
CA GLN A 309 2.71 21.54 21.92
C GLN A 309 4.02 21.02 22.55
N ALA A 310 4.11 20.92 23.88
CA ALA A 310 5.26 20.36 24.57
C ALA A 310 5.54 18.89 24.20
N ALA A 311 4.48 18.08 24.06
CA ALA A 311 4.63 16.70 23.62
C ALA A 311 5.10 16.61 22.16
N ILE A 312 4.62 17.49 21.27
CA ILE A 312 5.06 17.57 19.86
C ILE A 312 6.53 18.00 19.78
N GLU A 313 6.97 18.99 20.57
CA GLU A 313 8.36 19.46 20.61
C GLU A 313 9.33 18.41 21.17
N SER A 314 8.87 17.62 22.14
CA SER A 314 9.64 16.51 22.70
C SER A 314 9.50 15.22 21.92
N PHE A 315 8.66 15.20 20.87
CA PHE A 315 8.42 14.01 20.08
C PHE A 315 9.67 13.61 19.32
N ASP A 316 10.27 12.52 19.79
CA ASP A 316 11.38 11.87 19.12
C ASP A 316 10.82 10.70 18.29
N PRO A 317 10.77 10.81 16.95
CA PRO A 317 10.31 9.74 16.09
C PRO A 317 11.18 8.50 16.29
N LYS A 318 10.63 7.48 16.95
CA LYS A 318 11.29 6.20 17.24
C LYS A 318 10.67 5.07 16.44
N ASN A 319 11.28 3.90 16.53
CA ASN A 319 10.78 2.69 15.89
C ASN A 319 10.68 2.81 14.36
N GLY A 320 11.63 3.50 13.74
CA GLY A 320 11.73 3.63 12.30
C GLY A 320 10.63 4.46 11.64
N ARG A 321 10.11 5.47 12.35
CA ARG A 321 9.16 6.44 11.78
C ARG A 321 9.79 7.83 11.82
N LEU A 322 10.19 8.35 10.65
CA LEU A 322 10.96 9.60 10.51
C LEU A 322 12.23 9.63 11.38
N GLN A 323 12.78 8.46 11.69
CA GLN A 323 13.94 8.34 12.58
C GLN A 323 15.21 8.73 11.83
N ARG A 324 15.97 9.65 12.40
CA ARG A 324 17.23 10.12 11.82
C ARG A 324 18.42 9.45 12.50
N TYR A 325 19.42 9.16 11.69
CA TYR A 325 20.71 8.62 12.10
C TYR A 325 21.83 9.48 11.55
N SER A 326 22.95 9.51 12.27
CA SER A 326 24.20 10.11 11.81
C SER A 326 25.26 9.00 11.70
N VAL A 327 25.53 8.56 10.49
CA VAL A 327 26.52 7.51 10.21
C VAL A 327 27.68 8.14 9.43
N GLU A 328 28.88 8.12 10.01
CA GLU A 328 30.07 8.75 9.41
C GLU A 328 29.85 10.21 8.96
N GLY A 329 29.06 10.98 9.73
CA GLY A 329 28.72 12.37 9.42
C GLY A 329 27.66 12.56 8.32
N ARG A 330 27.07 11.50 7.82
CA ARG A 330 25.97 11.51 6.85
C ARG A 330 24.62 11.36 7.55
N SER A 331 23.65 12.18 7.17
CA SER A 331 22.27 12.05 7.67
C SER A 331 21.55 10.93 6.91
N ILE A 332 21.00 9.96 7.64
CA ILE A 332 20.15 8.89 7.10
C ILE A 332 18.77 8.99 7.74
N LEU A 333 17.72 9.14 6.94
CA LEU A 333 16.33 9.09 7.40
C LEU A 333 15.76 7.68 7.19
N LEU A 334 15.46 6.99 8.29
CA LEU A 334 14.74 5.71 8.26
C LEU A 334 13.25 5.94 8.42
N ASN A 335 12.44 5.38 7.51
CA ASN A 335 10.98 5.43 7.63
C ASN A 335 10.32 4.11 7.25
N LEU A 336 9.22 3.81 7.96
CA LEU A 336 8.34 2.69 7.67
C LEU A 336 7.35 3.07 6.56
N ALA A 337 7.21 2.21 5.55
CA ALA A 337 6.10 2.25 4.62
C ALA A 337 5.66 0.81 4.29
N LYS A 338 4.37 0.53 4.32
CA LYS A 338 3.83 -0.83 4.17
C LYS A 338 2.69 -0.95 3.15
N ASN A 339 2.29 0.16 2.55
CA ASN A 339 1.25 0.25 1.53
C ASN A 339 1.55 1.40 0.55
N PRO A 340 0.87 1.48 -0.61
CA PRO A 340 1.13 2.52 -1.62
C PRO A 340 1.02 3.94 -1.05
N THR A 341 -0.01 4.23 -0.28
CA THR A 341 -0.21 5.56 0.31
C THR A 341 0.95 5.96 1.21
N GLY A 342 1.43 5.05 2.07
CA GLY A 342 2.58 5.30 2.93
C GLY A 342 3.87 5.52 2.13
N PHE A 343 4.10 4.75 1.05
CA PHE A 343 5.25 4.94 0.17
C PHE A 343 5.18 6.27 -0.57
N ASN A 344 4.04 6.63 -1.16
CA ASN A 344 3.87 7.89 -1.88
C ASN A 344 4.11 9.10 -0.96
N GLN A 345 3.70 9.05 0.32
CA GLN A 345 4.02 10.09 1.28
C GLN A 345 5.54 10.17 1.58
N ASN A 346 6.25 9.05 1.61
CA ASN A 346 7.71 9.04 1.74
C ASN A 346 8.41 9.60 0.50
N LEU A 347 7.95 9.27 -0.70
CA LEU A 347 8.48 9.84 -1.94
C LEU A 347 8.34 11.36 -1.95
N LYS A 348 7.21 11.91 -1.50
CA LYS A 348 7.02 13.37 -1.37
C LYS A 348 7.99 14.03 -0.39
N ILE A 349 8.41 13.33 0.69
CA ILE A 349 9.46 13.83 1.58
C ILE A 349 10.82 13.84 0.86
N ILE A 350 11.13 12.78 0.11
CA ILE A 350 12.38 12.63 -0.64
C ILE A 350 12.46 13.67 -1.77
N GLU A 351 11.36 13.92 -2.48
CA GLU A 351 11.27 14.89 -3.56
C GLU A 351 11.55 16.34 -3.11
N LYS A 352 11.13 16.71 -1.90
CA LYS A 352 11.37 18.06 -1.35
C LYS A 352 12.84 18.33 -1.07
N ASP A 353 13.69 17.31 -0.94
CA ASP A 353 15.12 17.46 -0.81
C ASP A 353 15.75 17.69 -2.18
N ALA A 354 16.14 18.93 -2.50
CA ALA A 354 16.77 19.26 -3.77
C ALA A 354 18.25 18.85 -3.89
N SER A 355 18.86 18.32 -2.78
CA SER A 355 20.26 17.89 -2.79
C SER A 355 20.44 16.52 -3.46
N PRO A 356 21.64 16.18 -3.98
CA PRO A 356 21.97 14.83 -4.38
C PRO A 356 21.75 13.87 -3.20
N LYS A 357 21.13 12.70 -3.46
CA LYS A 357 20.69 11.79 -2.41
C LYS A 357 20.84 10.32 -2.78
N ALA A 358 20.91 9.48 -1.76
CA ALA A 358 20.84 8.03 -1.89
C ALA A 358 19.52 7.52 -1.29
N VAL A 359 18.81 6.64 -1.98
CA VAL A 359 17.52 6.09 -1.51
C VAL A 359 17.59 4.58 -1.56
N ALA A 360 17.29 3.93 -0.44
CA ALA A 360 17.20 2.46 -0.36
C ALA A 360 15.78 2.02 0.02
N PHE A 361 15.25 1.05 -0.71
CA PHE A 361 13.96 0.43 -0.44
C PHE A 361 14.16 -1.02 0.00
N PHE A 362 13.72 -1.36 1.21
CA PHE A 362 13.84 -2.71 1.78
C PHE A 362 12.46 -3.36 1.87
N ILE A 363 12.22 -4.35 1.01
CA ILE A 363 10.93 -5.01 0.86
C ILE A 363 11.03 -6.49 1.24
N ASN A 364 10.21 -6.91 2.20
CA ASN A 364 9.99 -8.30 2.56
C ASN A 364 8.54 -8.70 2.26
N ASP A 365 8.29 -10.03 2.25
CA ASP A 365 6.98 -10.64 2.07
C ASP A 365 6.73 -11.74 3.12
N LYS A 366 7.09 -11.45 4.38
CA LYS A 366 6.78 -12.34 5.49
C LYS A 366 5.31 -12.18 5.87
N GLU A 367 4.79 -13.14 6.64
CA GLU A 367 3.38 -13.18 7.05
C GLU A 367 2.83 -11.84 7.58
N ALA A 368 3.64 -11.07 8.30
CA ALA A 368 3.24 -9.77 8.83
C ALA A 368 3.32 -8.61 7.82
N ASP A 369 3.94 -8.79 6.65
CA ASP A 369 3.95 -7.83 5.55
C ASP A 369 2.82 -8.08 4.54
N GLY A 370 2.25 -9.29 4.56
CA GLY A 370 1.50 -9.85 3.46
C GLY A 370 2.42 -10.53 2.44
N ARG A 371 1.92 -11.58 1.79
CA ARG A 371 2.67 -12.32 0.75
C ARG A 371 2.63 -11.62 -0.59
N ASP A 372 1.56 -10.88 -0.83
CA ASP A 372 1.39 -10.04 -2.01
C ASP A 372 2.23 -8.77 -1.94
N ILE A 373 3.01 -8.53 -2.98
CA ILE A 373 3.80 -7.30 -3.15
C ILE A 373 3.41 -6.53 -4.42
N SER A 374 2.34 -6.92 -5.09
CA SER A 374 1.87 -6.26 -6.33
C SER A 374 1.53 -4.78 -6.11
N TRP A 375 1.19 -4.39 -4.88
CA TRP A 375 0.98 -3.01 -4.48
C TRP A 375 2.18 -2.07 -4.74
N LEU A 376 3.39 -2.59 -4.96
CA LEU A 376 4.55 -1.80 -5.40
C LEU A 376 4.29 -1.09 -6.74
N TRP A 377 3.38 -1.61 -7.57
CA TRP A 377 3.03 -1.03 -8.86
C TRP A 377 2.00 0.11 -8.76
N ASP A 378 1.39 0.29 -7.59
CA ASP A 378 0.52 1.42 -7.26
C ASP A 378 1.29 2.62 -6.65
N ILE A 379 2.63 2.54 -6.57
CA ILE A 379 3.49 3.60 -6.05
C ILE A 379 4.00 4.46 -7.21
N ASP A 380 3.99 5.78 -7.02
CA ASP A 380 4.38 6.78 -8.03
C ASP A 380 5.91 6.99 -8.09
N PHE A 381 6.69 5.92 -8.30
CA PHE A 381 8.16 6.00 -8.36
C PHE A 381 8.66 6.89 -9.52
N GLU A 382 7.87 7.10 -10.54
CA GLU A 382 8.18 7.95 -11.70
C GLU A 382 8.52 9.39 -11.32
N GLU A 383 8.01 9.86 -10.19
CA GLU A 383 8.39 11.15 -9.63
C GLU A 383 9.88 11.18 -9.22
N LEU A 384 10.38 10.07 -8.69
CA LEU A 384 11.78 9.94 -8.29
C LEU A 384 12.73 9.90 -9.51
N SER A 385 12.28 9.38 -10.66
CA SER A 385 13.09 9.33 -11.89
C SER A 385 13.46 10.73 -12.42
N ARG A 386 12.67 11.74 -12.07
CA ARG A 386 12.90 13.13 -12.47
C ARG A 386 13.93 13.85 -11.59
N GLN A 387 14.42 13.19 -10.54
CA GLN A 387 15.35 13.79 -9.57
C GLN A 387 16.80 13.59 -10.02
N GLU A 388 17.51 14.67 -10.28
CA GLU A 388 18.93 14.62 -10.62
C GLU A 388 19.80 14.20 -9.43
N GLY A 389 20.84 13.42 -9.68
CA GLY A 389 21.79 12.99 -8.63
C GLY A 389 21.21 12.04 -7.60
N CYS A 390 20.12 11.34 -7.91
CA CYS A 390 19.54 10.29 -7.06
C CYS A 390 20.17 8.93 -7.37
N VAL A 391 20.74 8.27 -6.37
CA VAL A 391 21.26 6.89 -6.44
C VAL A 391 20.31 5.97 -5.69
N VAL A 392 19.82 4.90 -6.35
CA VAL A 392 18.76 4.07 -5.78
C VAL A 392 19.23 2.63 -5.56
N PHE A 393 18.84 2.08 -4.41
CA PHE A 393 19.13 0.71 -3.99
C PHE A 393 17.84 -0.05 -3.71
N ALA A 394 17.81 -1.32 -4.09
CA ALA A 394 16.73 -2.25 -3.80
C ALA A 394 17.24 -3.36 -2.87
N GLY A 395 16.56 -3.60 -1.76
CA GLY A 395 16.97 -4.57 -0.74
C GLY A 395 15.81 -5.33 -0.12
N GLY A 396 16.13 -6.20 0.83
CA GLY A 396 15.16 -7.09 1.46
C GLY A 396 14.97 -8.39 0.65
N ILE A 397 14.03 -9.22 1.10
CA ILE A 397 13.73 -10.52 0.47
C ILE A 397 13.28 -10.35 -0.98
N ARG A 398 12.53 -9.26 -1.25
CA ARG A 398 11.95 -8.95 -2.57
C ARG A 398 12.73 -7.84 -3.30
N GLY A 399 14.03 -7.74 -3.05
CA GLY A 399 14.90 -6.74 -3.70
C GLY A 399 14.88 -6.83 -5.23
N ASN A 400 14.82 -8.04 -5.81
CA ASN A 400 14.72 -8.22 -7.25
C ASN A 400 13.40 -7.70 -7.83
N ASP A 401 12.25 -7.95 -7.16
CA ASP A 401 10.96 -7.40 -7.58
C ASP A 401 10.95 -5.86 -7.50
N MET A 402 11.57 -5.31 -6.46
CA MET A 402 11.72 -3.86 -6.31
C MET A 402 12.60 -3.28 -7.43
N GLN A 403 13.69 -3.95 -7.80
CA GLN A 403 14.55 -3.56 -8.92
C GLN A 403 13.77 -3.53 -10.24
N VAL A 404 12.98 -4.57 -10.53
CA VAL A 404 12.10 -4.59 -11.72
C VAL A 404 11.14 -3.41 -11.72
N ARG A 405 10.48 -3.14 -10.58
CA ARG A 405 9.55 -1.99 -10.48
C ARG A 405 10.26 -0.65 -10.77
N LEU A 406 11.46 -0.47 -10.23
CA LEU A 406 12.27 0.73 -10.46
C LEU A 406 12.72 0.85 -11.93
N LYS A 407 13.12 -0.26 -12.58
CA LYS A 407 13.44 -0.30 -14.01
C LYS A 407 12.28 0.25 -14.85
N TYR A 408 11.05 -0.22 -14.61
CA TYR A 408 9.86 0.26 -15.32
C TYR A 408 9.40 1.66 -14.88
N ALA A 409 10.00 2.24 -13.86
CA ALA A 409 9.88 3.66 -13.54
C ALA A 409 10.99 4.52 -14.16
N GLY A 410 11.89 3.94 -14.97
CA GLY A 410 13.04 4.62 -15.54
C GLY A 410 14.15 4.92 -14.54
N ILE A 411 14.24 4.19 -13.43
CA ILE A 411 15.20 4.40 -12.35
C ILE A 411 16.22 3.27 -12.32
N PRO A 412 17.47 3.50 -12.74
CA PRO A 412 18.56 2.56 -12.54
C PRO A 412 18.78 2.29 -11.03
N SER A 413 18.86 1.04 -10.64
CA SER A 413 19.01 0.68 -9.24
C SER A 413 19.94 -0.51 -9.05
N LYS A 414 20.53 -0.61 -7.85
CA LYS A 414 21.41 -1.72 -7.47
C LYS A 414 20.75 -2.55 -6.37
N VAL A 415 20.71 -3.87 -6.55
CA VAL A 415 20.26 -4.77 -5.49
C VAL A 415 21.34 -4.89 -4.42
N VAL A 416 20.94 -4.77 -3.15
CA VAL A 416 21.78 -4.97 -1.97
C VAL A 416 21.22 -6.12 -1.13
N LYS A 417 22.09 -7.02 -0.69
CA LYS A 417 21.70 -8.25 0.03
C LYS A 417 21.17 -7.95 1.44
N ASN A 418 21.69 -6.91 2.06
CA ASN A 418 21.35 -6.51 3.42
C ASN A 418 21.71 -5.04 3.67
N THR A 419 21.39 -4.53 4.85
CA THR A 419 21.63 -3.14 5.21
C THR A 419 23.12 -2.82 5.31
N GLN A 420 23.98 -3.78 5.69
CA GLN A 420 25.43 -3.54 5.74
C GLN A 420 25.99 -3.28 4.34
N GLU A 421 25.61 -4.09 3.34
CA GLU A 421 26.03 -3.84 1.95
C GLU A 421 25.53 -2.48 1.43
N PHE A 422 24.31 -2.05 1.84
CA PHE A 422 23.85 -0.69 1.55
C PHE A 422 24.76 0.38 2.18
N LEU A 423 25.16 0.22 3.44
CA LEU A 423 26.07 1.15 4.10
C LEU A 423 27.45 1.17 3.45
N ASP A 424 27.97 0.01 3.04
CA ASP A 424 29.24 -0.13 2.32
C ASP A 424 29.18 0.57 0.95
N GLU A 425 28.08 0.47 0.22
CA GLU A 425 27.86 1.19 -1.03
C GLU A 425 27.69 2.70 -0.79
N LEU A 426 26.95 3.06 0.25
CA LEU A 426 26.74 4.44 0.64
C LEU A 426 28.06 5.15 1.00
N ALA A 427 29.00 4.45 1.66
CA ALA A 427 30.33 4.97 1.99
C ALA A 427 31.16 5.33 0.75
N LYS A 428 30.89 4.72 -0.41
CA LYS A 428 31.57 5.04 -1.68
C LYS A 428 31.04 6.31 -2.35
N LEU A 429 29.88 6.80 -1.94
CA LEU A 429 29.23 8.00 -2.48
C LEU A 429 29.73 9.27 -1.76
N PRO A 430 29.60 10.45 -2.39
CA PRO A 430 30.01 11.72 -1.76
C PRO A 430 29.37 11.92 -0.39
N GLN A 431 30.15 12.28 0.63
CA GLN A 431 29.71 12.38 2.02
C GLN A 431 28.58 13.42 2.24
N LYS A 432 28.46 14.41 1.34
CA LYS A 432 27.42 15.45 1.40
C LYS A 432 26.03 14.98 0.96
N MET A 433 25.91 13.75 0.43
CA MET A 433 24.61 13.20 -0.01
C MET A 433 23.80 12.80 1.23
N ASN A 434 22.56 13.27 1.32
CA ASN A 434 21.59 12.74 2.28
C ASN A 434 21.21 11.29 1.87
N ALA A 435 20.83 10.49 2.86
CA ALA A 435 20.35 9.13 2.60
C ALA A 435 18.96 8.88 3.19
N TYR A 436 18.20 8.06 2.51
CA TYR A 436 16.85 7.65 2.89
C TYR A 436 16.76 6.13 2.84
N ALA A 437 16.29 5.53 3.91
CA ALA A 437 16.01 4.09 3.99
C ALA A 437 14.51 3.89 4.26
N ILE A 438 13.79 3.38 3.28
CA ILE A 438 12.38 3.08 3.40
C ILE A 438 12.23 1.57 3.51
N ALA A 439 11.62 1.12 4.60
CA ALA A 439 11.49 -0.31 4.88
C ALA A 439 10.04 -0.68 5.18
N ASN A 440 9.61 -1.86 4.73
CA ASN A 440 8.32 -2.37 5.15
C ASN A 440 8.41 -3.03 6.55
N TYR A 441 7.29 -3.53 7.07
CA TYR A 441 7.15 -3.85 8.48
C TYR A 441 8.17 -4.87 9.00
N THR A 442 8.43 -5.97 8.28
CA THR A 442 9.39 -6.98 8.74
C THR A 442 10.83 -6.74 8.29
N ALA A 443 11.07 -5.85 7.33
CA ALA A 443 12.41 -5.40 6.97
C ALA A 443 12.94 -4.37 7.98
N LEU A 444 12.08 -3.51 8.51
CA LEU A 444 12.43 -2.40 9.39
C LEU A 444 13.31 -2.79 10.59
N PRO A 445 13.04 -3.86 11.37
CA PRO A 445 13.87 -4.21 12.52
C PRO A 445 15.34 -4.51 12.17
N SER A 446 15.59 -5.16 11.04
CA SER A 446 16.96 -5.46 10.59
C SER A 446 17.68 -4.21 10.10
N VAL A 447 16.98 -3.34 9.36
CA VAL A 447 17.53 -2.07 8.89
C VAL A 447 17.86 -1.16 10.09
N LYS A 448 16.91 -1.04 11.02
CA LYS A 448 17.11 -0.27 12.26
C LYS A 448 18.30 -0.77 13.05
N SER A 449 18.40 -2.08 13.29
CA SER A 449 19.50 -2.67 14.07
C SER A 449 20.87 -2.41 13.46
N ALA A 450 20.99 -2.44 12.14
CA ALA A 450 22.23 -2.14 11.45
C ALA A 450 22.59 -0.64 11.54
N LEU A 451 21.60 0.25 11.44
CA LEU A 451 21.81 1.69 11.59
C LEU A 451 22.14 2.06 13.05
N ASP A 452 21.48 1.46 14.04
CA ASP A 452 21.80 1.64 15.48
C ASP A 452 23.26 1.23 15.76
N ALA A 453 23.75 0.13 15.17
CA ALA A 453 25.13 -0.33 15.33
C ALA A 453 26.13 0.63 14.66
N ALA A 454 25.85 1.06 13.42
CA ALA A 454 26.73 1.98 12.68
C ALA A 454 26.84 3.37 13.34
N GLU A 455 25.76 3.87 13.95
CA GLU A 455 25.77 5.11 14.71
C GLU A 455 26.54 4.97 16.04
N GLY A 456 26.42 3.80 16.71
CA GLY A 456 27.12 3.50 17.96
C GLY A 456 28.65 3.36 17.76
N GLU A 457 29.09 2.78 16.66
CA GLU A 457 30.51 2.69 16.32
C GLU A 457 31.14 4.05 16.03
N ALA A 458 30.39 4.99 15.47
CA ALA A 458 30.87 6.36 15.22
C ALA A 458 30.96 7.22 16.51
N GLY A 459 30.27 6.81 17.57
CA GLY A 459 30.20 7.55 18.86
C GLY A 459 31.20 7.09 19.91
N ASP A 460 32.02 6.06 19.68
CA ASP A 460 33.03 5.61 20.65
C ASP A 460 34.40 6.28 20.37
N PRO A 461 34.85 7.27 21.23
CA PRO A 461 36.10 7.98 21.01
C PRO A 461 37.36 7.14 21.26
N THR A 462 37.25 5.85 21.58
CA THR A 462 38.39 4.96 21.85
C THR A 462 39.02 4.33 20.62
N ASN A 463 38.46 4.51 19.43
CA ASN A 463 38.97 3.97 18.15
C ASN A 463 39.73 5.00 17.30
N CYS A 464 40.11 6.16 17.88
CA CYS A 464 41.08 7.04 17.27
C CYS A 464 42.50 6.58 17.67
N GLU A 465 43.03 5.55 17.03
CA GLU A 465 44.49 5.34 17.02
C GLU A 465 45.16 6.54 16.36
N ALA A 466 46.08 7.15 17.12
CA ALA A 466 46.87 8.27 16.69
C ALA A 466 47.68 7.94 15.43
N GLY A 467 47.15 8.28 14.27
CA GLY A 467 47.82 8.21 12.99
C GLY A 467 48.77 9.39 12.81
N ASP A 468 50.00 9.06 12.56
CA ASP A 468 51.15 9.89 12.22
C ASP A 468 50.84 11.02 11.20
N PRO A 469 51.19 12.28 11.42
CA PRO A 469 50.85 13.42 10.55
C PRO A 469 51.79 13.59 9.33
N ALA A 470 52.19 12.49 8.67
CA ALA A 470 53.04 12.58 7.49
C ALA A 470 52.69 11.57 6.41
N ARG A 471 51.46 11.61 5.86
CA ARG A 471 51.16 11.03 4.53
C ARG A 471 49.96 11.73 3.91
N GLU A 472 50.19 12.86 3.32
CA GLU A 472 49.35 13.39 2.25
C GLU A 472 49.58 12.56 1.00
N THR A 473 48.64 11.70 0.66
CA THR A 473 48.50 11.13 -0.68
C THR A 473 47.25 11.75 -1.31
N PRO A 474 47.30 12.30 -2.52
CA PRO A 474 46.14 12.94 -3.16
C PRO A 474 45.10 11.86 -3.49
N CYS A 475 43.89 12.04 -2.95
CA CYS A 475 42.73 11.29 -3.40
C CYS A 475 42.49 11.60 -4.88
N SER A 476 42.74 10.62 -5.73
CA SER A 476 42.34 10.64 -7.13
C SER A 476 40.80 10.58 -7.17
N ASN A 477 40.18 11.69 -7.54
CA ASN A 477 38.78 11.73 -7.97
C ASN A 477 38.60 10.73 -9.11
N SER A 478 37.99 9.60 -8.86
CA SER A 478 37.50 8.69 -9.90
C SER A 478 36.03 8.97 -10.18
N PRO A 479 35.71 9.58 -11.33
CA PRO A 479 34.33 9.79 -11.75
C PRO A 479 33.64 8.52 -12.28
N ARG A 480 34.29 7.36 -12.19
CA ARG A 480 33.83 6.15 -12.88
C ARG A 480 32.56 5.52 -12.33
N PHE A 481 32.28 5.64 -11.05
CA PHE A 481 31.12 4.92 -10.46
C PHE A 481 29.79 5.58 -10.79
N ALA A 482 29.74 6.90 -10.91
CA ALA A 482 28.53 7.61 -11.34
C ALA A 482 28.24 7.44 -12.85
N ALA A 483 29.29 7.06 -13.62
CA ALA A 483 29.17 6.79 -15.05
C ALA A 483 28.72 5.34 -15.34
N GLU A 484 29.04 4.37 -14.46
CA GLU A 484 28.62 2.98 -14.63
C GLU A 484 27.14 2.75 -14.28
N LEU A 485 26.53 3.63 -13.48
CA LEU A 485 25.08 3.61 -13.21
C LEU A 485 24.26 4.45 -14.21
N ARG A 486 24.91 5.21 -15.06
CA ARG A 486 24.30 5.83 -16.23
C ARG A 486 24.54 4.93 -17.44
N ALA A 487 23.80 3.84 -17.56
CA ALA A 487 23.59 3.24 -18.86
C ALA A 487 22.78 4.26 -19.67
N GLU A 488 23.46 5.00 -20.55
CA GLU A 488 22.79 5.81 -21.57
C GLU A 488 21.84 4.88 -22.35
N PRO A 489 20.64 5.35 -22.69
CA PRO A 489 19.87 4.68 -23.72
C PRO A 489 20.78 4.55 -24.95
N PRO A 490 20.72 3.44 -25.72
CA PRO A 490 21.64 3.20 -26.82
C PRO A 490 21.71 4.42 -27.71
N ALA A 491 22.89 5.02 -27.78
CA ALA A 491 23.15 6.24 -28.52
C ALA A 491 22.78 5.99 -29.99
N GLN A 492 21.88 6.82 -30.51
CA GLN A 492 21.67 6.95 -31.97
C GLN A 492 23.02 7.31 -32.58
N GLY A 493 23.58 6.38 -33.38
CA GLY A 493 24.83 6.55 -34.07
C GLY A 493 24.79 7.77 -34.97
N ARG A 494 25.52 8.84 -34.61
CA ARG A 494 25.94 9.88 -35.52
C ARG A 494 27.26 9.46 -36.13
N SER A 495 27.20 8.79 -37.28
CA SER A 495 28.31 8.70 -38.18
C SER A 495 28.20 9.89 -39.18
N GLY A 496 29.15 10.82 -39.10
CA GLY A 496 29.34 11.80 -40.15
C GLY A 496 29.91 11.12 -41.38
N ALA A 497 29.30 11.32 -42.54
CA ALA A 497 29.92 11.28 -43.85
C ALA A 497 29.01 11.97 -44.85
N ASP A 498 29.64 12.80 -45.66
CA ASP A 498 29.09 13.64 -46.71
C ASP A 498 28.33 12.88 -47.82
N GLY A 499 27.30 13.55 -48.33
CA GLY A 499 26.94 13.51 -49.73
C GLY A 499 25.86 12.54 -50.16
N ALA A 500 24.78 13.17 -50.65
CA ALA A 500 23.84 12.68 -51.66
C ALA A 500 22.54 11.99 -51.16
N GLU A 501 21.47 12.57 -51.70
CA GLU A 501 20.10 12.07 -51.82
C GLU A 501 19.23 12.11 -50.55
N SER A 502 18.25 13.02 -50.64
CA SER A 502 17.11 13.15 -49.75
C SER A 502 16.44 11.76 -49.53
N PRO A 503 16.44 11.21 -48.36
CA PRO A 503 15.58 10.03 -48.10
C PRO A 503 14.12 10.50 -48.07
N ALA A 504 13.26 9.62 -48.61
CA ALA A 504 11.82 9.73 -48.53
C ALA A 504 11.39 10.13 -47.11
N ARG A 505 10.41 11.04 -47.01
CA ARG A 505 9.74 11.38 -45.74
C ARG A 505 9.49 10.11 -44.95
N ASP A 506 10.13 10.02 -43.77
CA ASP A 506 9.70 9.09 -42.75
C ASP A 506 8.22 9.37 -42.51
N GLN A 507 7.36 8.49 -43.00
CA GLN A 507 5.95 8.48 -42.58
C GLN A 507 5.98 8.28 -41.08
N GLU A 508 5.51 9.26 -40.32
CA GLU A 508 5.27 9.08 -38.86
C GLU A 508 4.44 7.82 -38.69
N ARG A 509 5.03 6.80 -38.13
CA ARG A 509 4.31 5.56 -37.80
C ARG A 509 3.18 5.88 -36.84
N THR A 510 2.00 5.31 -37.09
CA THR A 510 0.89 5.43 -36.14
C THR A 510 1.20 4.64 -34.87
N SER A 511 0.66 5.09 -33.74
CA SER A 511 0.93 4.47 -32.44
C SER A 511 0.17 3.15 -32.27
N ILE A 512 0.80 2.17 -31.61
CA ILE A 512 0.10 1.02 -31.05
C ILE A 512 -0.86 1.53 -29.97
N VAL A 513 -2.14 1.17 -30.06
CA VAL A 513 -3.19 1.63 -29.14
C VAL A 513 -3.54 0.53 -28.14
N ILE A 514 -3.29 0.79 -26.85
CA ILE A 514 -3.68 -0.09 -25.74
C ILE A 514 -4.90 0.52 -25.05
N ALA A 515 -6.04 -0.17 -25.06
CA ALA A 515 -7.21 0.21 -24.28
C ALA A 515 -7.12 -0.36 -22.87
N HIS A 516 -6.97 0.51 -21.87
CA HIS A 516 -7.05 0.16 -20.46
C HIS A 516 -8.49 0.37 -19.99
N MET A 517 -9.23 -0.72 -19.87
CA MET A 517 -10.66 -0.68 -19.57
C MET A 517 -10.90 -0.53 -18.08
N PHE A 518 -11.63 0.49 -17.70
CA PHE A 518 -12.10 0.80 -16.35
C PHE A 518 -11.00 0.76 -15.27
N PRO A 519 -9.87 1.49 -15.47
CA PRO A 519 -8.80 1.53 -14.48
C PRO A 519 -9.21 2.15 -13.14
N ASP A 520 -10.29 2.87 -13.10
CA ASP A 520 -10.95 3.43 -11.92
C ASP A 520 -11.73 2.36 -11.10
N LEU A 521 -12.12 1.24 -11.72
CA LEU A 521 -12.84 0.12 -11.13
C LEU A 521 -11.99 -1.15 -11.02
N LEU A 522 -11.19 -1.44 -12.05
CA LEU A 522 -10.46 -2.71 -12.24
C LEU A 522 -8.93 -2.49 -12.15
N ASN A 523 -8.45 -2.05 -10.99
CA ASN A 523 -7.02 -1.89 -10.70
C ASN A 523 -6.69 -2.34 -9.27
N LEU A 524 -7.07 -3.58 -8.95
CA LEU A 524 -6.69 -4.21 -7.70
C LEU A 524 -5.32 -4.89 -7.86
N TYR A 525 -4.53 -5.00 -6.81
CA TYR A 525 -3.22 -5.66 -6.80
C TYR A 525 -2.21 -5.11 -7.83
N GLY A 526 -2.28 -3.81 -8.16
CA GLY A 526 -1.33 -3.17 -9.07
C GLY A 526 -1.43 -3.66 -10.52
N ASP A 527 -2.58 -4.18 -10.95
CA ASP A 527 -2.78 -4.75 -12.29
C ASP A 527 -2.52 -3.75 -13.42
N GLY A 528 -2.72 -2.44 -13.18
CA GLY A 528 -2.34 -1.38 -14.10
C GLY A 528 -0.85 -1.38 -14.48
N GLY A 529 -0.01 -2.04 -13.68
CA GLY A 529 1.39 -2.30 -14.00
C GLY A 529 1.58 -3.12 -15.28
N ASN A 530 0.62 -4.00 -15.65
CA ASN A 530 0.69 -4.72 -16.92
C ASN A 530 0.68 -3.76 -18.12
N VAL A 531 -0.20 -2.75 -18.10
CA VAL A 531 -0.25 -1.72 -19.15
C VAL A 531 1.05 -0.93 -19.21
N ARG A 532 1.60 -0.56 -18.05
CA ARG A 532 2.90 0.13 -17.97
C ARG A 532 4.01 -0.72 -18.60
N ILE A 533 4.09 -2.01 -18.24
CA ILE A 533 5.11 -2.92 -18.77
C ILE A 533 5.00 -3.02 -20.29
N LEU A 534 3.80 -3.22 -20.83
CA LEU A 534 3.57 -3.27 -22.28
C LEU A 534 4.01 -1.95 -22.97
N SER A 535 3.64 -0.81 -22.38
CA SER A 535 3.98 0.51 -22.93
C SER A 535 5.48 0.77 -22.91
N GLU A 536 6.16 0.51 -21.80
CA GLU A 536 7.62 0.72 -21.69
C GLU A 536 8.40 -0.22 -22.61
N ARG A 537 7.97 -1.49 -22.75
CA ARG A 537 8.60 -2.46 -23.66
C ARG A 537 8.46 -2.06 -25.13
N LEU A 538 7.36 -1.40 -25.52
CA LEU A 538 7.23 -0.77 -26.86
C LEU A 538 8.13 0.46 -26.98
N ALA A 539 8.12 1.35 -26.00
CA ALA A 539 8.92 2.57 -25.99
C ALA A 539 10.43 2.26 -26.07
N TRP A 540 10.92 1.26 -25.32
CA TRP A 540 12.34 0.83 -25.39
C TRP A 540 12.73 0.26 -26.75
N ARG A 541 11.76 -0.18 -27.57
CA ARG A 541 11.95 -0.62 -28.96
C ARG A 541 11.77 0.50 -29.98
N GLY A 542 11.51 1.74 -29.51
CA GLY A 542 11.23 2.88 -30.37
C GLY A 542 9.91 2.79 -31.13
N ILE A 543 8.96 1.99 -30.62
CA ILE A 543 7.61 1.83 -31.20
C ILE A 543 6.68 2.79 -30.47
N PRO A 544 6.03 3.75 -31.18
CA PRO A 544 5.08 4.67 -30.56
C PRO A 544 3.90 3.92 -29.94
N VAL A 545 3.50 4.31 -28.74
CA VAL A 545 2.39 3.70 -28.01
C VAL A 545 1.46 4.77 -27.45
N GLN A 546 0.15 4.52 -27.54
CA GLN A 546 -0.89 5.32 -26.91
C GLN A 546 -1.72 4.46 -25.98
N VAL A 547 -1.81 4.83 -24.72
CA VAL A 547 -2.74 4.20 -23.75
C VAL A 547 -4.03 5.03 -23.72
N LYS A 548 -5.13 4.41 -24.16
CA LYS A 548 -6.48 4.97 -24.00
C LYS A 548 -7.06 4.43 -22.68
N ARG A 549 -7.14 5.29 -21.66
CA ARG A 549 -7.87 4.98 -20.41
C ARG A 549 -9.35 5.16 -20.72
N VAL A 550 -10.13 4.10 -20.52
CA VAL A 550 -11.59 4.11 -20.67
C VAL A 550 -12.18 4.01 -19.28
N GLU A 551 -12.59 5.13 -18.70
CA GLU A 551 -13.12 5.19 -17.34
C GLU A 551 -14.62 4.82 -17.31
N TYR A 552 -15.16 4.60 -16.11
CA TYR A 552 -16.57 4.25 -15.94
C TYR A 552 -17.50 5.28 -16.63
N GLY A 553 -18.42 4.78 -17.45
CA GLY A 553 -19.33 5.59 -18.26
C GLY A 553 -18.76 6.08 -19.59
N GLU A 554 -17.50 5.79 -19.89
CA GLU A 554 -16.88 6.06 -21.18
C GLU A 554 -16.92 4.84 -22.11
N SER A 555 -16.70 5.06 -23.38
CA SER A 555 -16.61 4.02 -24.40
C SER A 555 -15.43 4.28 -25.34
N VAL A 556 -14.94 3.24 -25.99
CA VAL A 556 -13.88 3.29 -26.98
C VAL A 556 -14.29 2.50 -28.22
N ASP A 557 -13.99 3.02 -29.41
CA ASP A 557 -14.10 2.24 -30.65
C ASP A 557 -12.99 1.18 -30.70
N LEU A 558 -13.35 -0.08 -30.57
CA LEU A 558 -12.43 -1.22 -30.58
C LEU A 558 -11.81 -1.45 -31.98
N GLY A 559 -12.40 -0.87 -33.04
CA GLY A 559 -11.78 -0.80 -34.36
C GLY A 559 -10.43 -0.05 -34.37
N ASP A 560 -10.25 0.89 -33.46
CA ASP A 560 -9.02 1.69 -33.29
C ASP A 560 -8.05 1.14 -32.24
N VAL A 561 -8.32 -0.02 -31.63
CA VAL A 561 -7.55 -0.60 -30.55
C VAL A 561 -6.73 -1.78 -31.02
N ASP A 562 -5.47 -1.84 -30.60
CA ASP A 562 -4.55 -2.92 -30.95
C ASP A 562 -4.39 -3.97 -29.82
N LEU A 563 -4.65 -3.57 -28.54
CA LEU A 563 -4.66 -4.47 -27.39
C LEU A 563 -5.66 -3.97 -26.33
N VAL A 564 -6.46 -4.88 -25.78
CA VAL A 564 -7.38 -4.60 -24.67
C VAL A 564 -6.84 -5.18 -23.38
N PHE A 565 -6.85 -4.39 -22.30
CA PHE A 565 -6.51 -4.82 -20.95
C PHE A 565 -7.69 -4.66 -19.98
N LEU A 566 -7.98 -5.73 -19.23
CA LEU A 566 -8.99 -5.80 -18.17
C LEU A 566 -8.29 -6.25 -16.88
N GLY A 567 -8.26 -5.42 -15.87
CA GLY A 567 -7.70 -5.75 -14.55
C GLY A 567 -8.68 -6.49 -13.64
N GLY A 568 -8.23 -6.80 -12.43
CA GLY A 568 -9.08 -7.28 -11.33
C GLY A 568 -9.64 -6.12 -10.51
N GLY A 569 -10.77 -6.35 -9.86
CA GLY A 569 -11.42 -5.36 -8.99
C GLY A 569 -12.16 -6.03 -7.82
N PRO A 570 -12.53 -5.26 -6.78
CA PRO A 570 -13.44 -5.74 -5.76
C PRO A 570 -14.81 -6.10 -6.35
N ASP A 571 -15.56 -6.93 -5.66
CA ASP A 571 -16.82 -7.50 -6.17
C ASP A 571 -17.81 -6.42 -6.67
N ARG A 572 -17.92 -5.29 -5.98
CA ARG A 572 -18.83 -4.18 -6.34
C ARG A 572 -18.39 -3.47 -7.61
N GLU A 573 -17.13 -3.11 -7.70
CA GLU A 573 -16.50 -2.47 -8.85
C GLU A 573 -16.54 -3.40 -10.08
N GLN A 574 -16.30 -4.68 -9.86
CA GLN A 574 -16.41 -5.71 -10.90
C GLN A 574 -17.84 -5.78 -11.47
N LYS A 575 -18.88 -5.69 -10.63
CA LYS A 575 -20.28 -5.67 -11.08
C LYS A 575 -20.58 -4.48 -11.99
N LEU A 576 -20.08 -3.29 -11.65
CA LEU A 576 -20.26 -2.10 -12.48
C LEU A 576 -19.52 -2.21 -13.81
N ALA A 577 -18.25 -2.63 -13.77
CA ALA A 577 -17.47 -2.85 -14.99
C ALA A 577 -18.11 -3.91 -15.88
N SER A 578 -18.68 -4.99 -15.30
CA SER A 578 -19.43 -6.00 -16.03
C SER A 578 -20.64 -5.42 -16.74
N ALA A 579 -21.39 -4.51 -16.09
CA ALA A 579 -22.56 -3.87 -16.70
C ALA A 579 -22.19 -2.95 -17.88
N GLU A 580 -21.07 -2.23 -17.78
CA GLU A 580 -20.56 -1.39 -18.89
C GLU A 580 -20.04 -2.27 -20.05
N LEU A 581 -19.28 -3.32 -19.74
CA LEU A 581 -18.79 -4.27 -20.77
C LEU A 581 -19.92 -4.98 -21.50
N MET A 582 -21.03 -5.26 -20.82
CA MET A 582 -22.23 -5.86 -21.46
C MET A 582 -22.82 -4.95 -22.55
N ARG A 583 -22.64 -3.62 -22.47
CA ARG A 583 -23.07 -2.69 -23.52
C ARG A 583 -22.17 -2.78 -24.77
N MET A 584 -20.91 -3.18 -24.58
CA MET A 584 -19.90 -3.34 -25.63
C MET A 584 -19.71 -4.81 -26.06
N LYS A 585 -20.58 -5.72 -25.60
CA LYS A 585 -20.40 -7.18 -25.77
C LYS A 585 -20.17 -7.57 -27.21
N ASP A 586 -21.04 -7.12 -28.14
CA ASP A 586 -20.97 -7.50 -29.54
C ASP A 586 -19.70 -6.97 -30.23
N GLU A 587 -19.27 -5.75 -29.85
CA GLU A 587 -18.03 -5.13 -30.35
C GLU A 587 -16.80 -5.89 -29.85
N LEU A 588 -16.78 -6.25 -28.56
CA LEU A 588 -15.67 -6.99 -27.97
C LEU A 588 -15.62 -8.43 -28.50
N ALA A 589 -16.77 -9.06 -28.75
CA ALA A 589 -16.84 -10.37 -29.38
C ALA A 589 -16.26 -10.32 -30.79
N ALA A 590 -16.68 -9.35 -31.62
CA ALA A 590 -16.13 -9.13 -32.96
C ALA A 590 -14.62 -8.87 -32.93
N TYR A 591 -14.15 -8.04 -32.01
CA TYR A 591 -12.73 -7.77 -31.82
C TYR A 591 -11.93 -9.05 -31.54
N VAL A 592 -12.45 -9.95 -30.69
CA VAL A 592 -11.83 -11.25 -30.37
C VAL A 592 -11.88 -12.21 -31.55
N GLU A 593 -13.00 -12.22 -32.31
CA GLU A 593 -13.12 -13.04 -33.53
C GLU A 593 -12.12 -12.62 -34.61
N GLU A 594 -11.71 -11.36 -34.65
CA GLU A 594 -10.68 -10.82 -35.53
C GLU A 594 -9.23 -10.99 -34.98
N ASP A 595 -9.05 -11.89 -34.01
CA ASP A 595 -7.76 -12.10 -33.32
C ASP A 595 -7.20 -10.85 -32.64
N GLY A 596 -8.09 -10.01 -32.10
CA GLY A 596 -7.70 -8.88 -31.24
C GLY A 596 -7.18 -9.40 -29.90
N PRO A 597 -5.95 -8.99 -29.47
CA PRO A 597 -5.39 -9.48 -28.22
C PRO A 597 -6.05 -8.86 -27.00
N VAL A 598 -6.40 -9.71 -26.03
CA VAL A 598 -6.95 -9.31 -24.74
C VAL A 598 -6.14 -9.93 -23.61
N LEU A 599 -5.71 -9.12 -22.65
CA LEU A 599 -5.22 -9.58 -21.36
C LEU A 599 -6.26 -9.29 -20.28
N ALA A 600 -6.74 -10.32 -19.61
CA ALA A 600 -7.75 -10.19 -18.55
C ALA A 600 -7.29 -10.87 -17.26
N ILE A 601 -7.26 -10.10 -16.17
CA ILE A 601 -6.79 -10.55 -14.86
C ILE A 601 -7.95 -10.68 -13.89
N CYS A 602 -8.04 -11.81 -13.18
CA CYS A 602 -8.93 -12.09 -12.05
C CYS A 602 -10.40 -11.71 -12.35
N GLY A 603 -10.89 -10.58 -11.84
CA GLY A 603 -12.26 -10.09 -12.12
C GLY A 603 -12.53 -9.89 -13.61
N GLY A 604 -11.58 -9.29 -14.34
CA GLY A 604 -11.67 -9.14 -15.80
C GLY A 604 -11.75 -10.49 -16.52
N TYR A 605 -10.98 -11.49 -16.06
CA TYR A 605 -11.03 -12.85 -16.58
C TYR A 605 -12.41 -13.49 -16.35
N GLN A 606 -13.00 -13.34 -15.15
CA GLN A 606 -14.32 -13.86 -14.83
C GLN A 606 -15.43 -13.25 -15.69
N ILE A 607 -15.37 -11.93 -15.93
CA ILE A 607 -16.35 -11.20 -16.75
C ILE A 607 -16.39 -11.72 -18.21
N LEU A 608 -15.27 -12.19 -18.75
CA LEU A 608 -15.21 -12.74 -20.10
C LEU A 608 -15.97 -14.07 -20.25
N GLY A 609 -16.29 -14.74 -19.14
CA GLY A 609 -17.01 -16.01 -19.10
C GLY A 609 -18.52 -15.86 -19.24
N LYS A 610 -19.22 -17.00 -19.12
CA LYS A 610 -20.66 -17.06 -19.20
C LYS A 610 -21.36 -16.45 -17.99
N THR A 611 -20.90 -16.82 -16.82
CA THR A 611 -21.40 -16.32 -15.52
C THR A 611 -20.29 -16.26 -14.50
N TRP A 612 -20.47 -15.38 -13.49
CA TRP A 612 -19.65 -15.31 -12.31
C TRP A 612 -20.52 -14.98 -11.08
N LEU A 613 -19.99 -15.10 -9.86
CA LEU A 613 -20.77 -14.96 -8.64
C LEU A 613 -20.32 -13.76 -7.81
N LEU A 614 -21.28 -12.92 -7.43
CA LEU A 614 -21.15 -11.85 -6.47
C LEU A 614 -21.89 -12.27 -5.17
N GLY A 615 -21.16 -12.68 -4.15
CA GLY A 615 -21.79 -13.31 -3.00
C GLY A 615 -22.59 -14.53 -3.41
N ASP A 616 -23.90 -14.49 -3.23
CA ASP A 616 -24.84 -15.55 -3.66
C ASP A 616 -25.58 -15.19 -4.97
N GLU A 617 -25.28 -14.02 -5.57
CA GLU A 617 -25.91 -13.54 -6.80
C GLU A 617 -25.14 -14.07 -8.03
N GLU A 618 -25.83 -14.72 -8.95
CA GLU A 618 -25.27 -15.10 -10.25
C GLU A 618 -25.34 -13.89 -11.20
N VAL A 619 -24.17 -13.45 -11.66
CA VAL A 619 -24.04 -12.30 -12.56
C VAL A 619 -23.68 -12.81 -13.96
N PRO A 620 -24.43 -12.41 -15.02
CA PRO A 620 -24.09 -12.78 -16.38
C PRO A 620 -22.79 -12.11 -16.82
N GLY A 621 -21.92 -12.88 -17.49
CA GLY A 621 -20.71 -12.40 -18.13
C GLY A 621 -20.89 -12.21 -19.63
N LEU A 622 -19.80 -11.93 -20.31
CA LEU A 622 -19.81 -11.63 -21.76
C LEU A 622 -19.96 -12.88 -22.63
N ASP A 623 -19.69 -14.08 -22.10
CA ASP A 623 -19.71 -15.34 -22.82
C ASP A 623 -18.84 -15.36 -24.10
N ILE A 624 -17.68 -14.70 -24.04
CA ILE A 624 -16.68 -14.59 -25.11
C ILE A 624 -15.68 -15.74 -25.03
N VAL A 625 -15.28 -16.07 -23.79
CA VAL A 625 -14.40 -17.21 -23.49
C VAL A 625 -15.23 -18.31 -22.85
N GLY A 626 -15.09 -19.53 -23.30
CA GLY A 626 -15.85 -20.68 -22.79
C GLY A 626 -15.45 -21.05 -21.35
N ILE A 627 -15.77 -20.21 -20.39
CA ILE A 627 -15.51 -20.42 -18.97
C ILE A 627 -16.77 -20.12 -18.14
N GLU A 628 -16.86 -20.76 -16.99
CA GLU A 628 -17.89 -20.50 -15.99
C GLU A 628 -17.25 -20.41 -14.60
N THR A 629 -17.51 -19.32 -13.89
CA THR A 629 -16.99 -19.13 -12.54
C THR A 629 -18.09 -19.39 -11.52
N ARG A 630 -17.81 -20.28 -10.58
CA ARG A 630 -18.72 -20.69 -9.50
C ARG A 630 -18.03 -20.48 -8.14
N ARG A 631 -18.84 -20.26 -7.09
CA ARG A 631 -18.34 -20.27 -5.71
C ARG A 631 -18.66 -21.65 -5.09
N PRO A 632 -17.68 -22.40 -4.58
CA PRO A 632 -17.94 -23.66 -3.90
C PRO A 632 -18.52 -23.35 -2.52
N GLY A 633 -19.85 -23.52 -2.33
CA GLY A 633 -20.53 -23.43 -1.04
C GLY A 633 -20.42 -22.07 -0.33
N THR A 634 -21.02 -21.99 0.87
CA THR A 634 -21.10 -20.74 1.67
C THR A 634 -19.84 -20.45 2.51
N SER A 635 -18.83 -21.32 2.51
CA SER A 635 -17.66 -21.23 3.40
C SER A 635 -16.34 -21.52 2.71
N ALA A 636 -16.27 -21.44 1.37
CA ALA A 636 -15.00 -21.69 0.70
C ALA A 636 -14.01 -20.55 0.96
N ASP A 637 -12.86 -20.92 1.49
CA ASP A 637 -11.74 -20.02 1.63
C ASP A 637 -11.30 -19.49 0.27
N ARG A 638 -10.81 -18.24 0.24
CA ARG A 638 -10.15 -17.69 -0.96
C ARG A 638 -8.91 -18.52 -1.27
N LEU A 639 -8.62 -18.70 -2.55
CA LEU A 639 -7.32 -19.22 -3.00
C LEU A 639 -6.34 -18.05 -2.99
N ILE A 640 -5.35 -18.12 -2.11
CA ILE A 640 -4.40 -17.04 -1.85
C ILE A 640 -3.01 -17.66 -1.69
N ASP A 641 -2.18 -17.58 -2.71
CA ASP A 641 -0.76 -17.97 -2.62
C ASP A 641 0.06 -17.46 -3.81
N ASN A 642 1.38 -17.61 -3.71
CA ASN A 642 2.23 -17.52 -4.89
C ASN A 642 2.06 -18.80 -5.73
N ILE A 643 2.04 -18.65 -7.05
CA ILE A 643 1.78 -19.75 -7.99
C ILE A 643 2.79 -19.74 -9.14
N VAL A 644 3.17 -20.92 -9.60
CA VAL A 644 4.04 -21.09 -10.77
C VAL A 644 3.41 -22.05 -11.75
N LEU A 645 3.40 -21.65 -13.00
CA LEU A 645 2.84 -22.42 -14.10
C LEU A 645 3.92 -22.84 -15.09
N SER A 646 3.70 -23.98 -15.73
CA SER A 646 4.29 -24.33 -17.02
C SER A 646 3.30 -23.94 -18.12
N SER A 647 3.67 -23.02 -18.99
CA SER A 647 2.81 -22.49 -20.05
C SER A 647 3.40 -22.75 -21.44
N PRO A 648 2.57 -23.07 -22.45
CA PRO A 648 3.05 -23.21 -23.83
C PRO A 648 3.51 -21.87 -24.46
N LEU A 649 3.21 -20.73 -23.80
CA LEU A 649 3.58 -19.40 -24.28
C LEU A 649 4.95 -18.92 -23.78
N ALA A 650 5.60 -19.66 -22.89
CA ALA A 650 6.90 -19.27 -22.31
C ALA A 650 7.83 -20.48 -22.16
N THR A 651 9.13 -20.22 -22.30
CA THR A 651 10.19 -21.21 -22.02
C THR A 651 10.60 -21.22 -20.56
N HIS A 652 10.44 -20.09 -19.86
CA HIS A 652 10.64 -19.98 -18.42
C HIS A 652 9.30 -20.26 -17.68
N PRO A 653 9.35 -20.72 -16.43
CA PRO A 653 8.15 -20.84 -15.60
C PRO A 653 7.43 -19.50 -15.50
N VAL A 654 6.11 -19.52 -15.59
CA VAL A 654 5.29 -18.31 -15.38
C VAL A 654 4.98 -18.16 -13.90
N VAL A 655 5.41 -17.09 -13.29
CA VAL A 655 5.21 -16.83 -11.86
C VAL A 655 4.19 -15.73 -11.62
N GLY A 656 3.36 -15.88 -10.58
CA GLY A 656 2.37 -14.88 -10.20
C GLY A 656 1.87 -15.10 -8.77
N TYR A 657 0.83 -14.35 -8.43
CA TYR A 657 0.15 -14.40 -7.15
C TYR A 657 -1.36 -14.53 -7.38
N GLU A 658 -2.00 -15.52 -6.78
CA GLU A 658 -3.44 -15.71 -6.85
C GLU A 658 -4.15 -15.21 -5.60
N ASN A 659 -5.29 -14.52 -5.76
CA ASN A 659 -6.16 -14.13 -4.65
C ASN A 659 -7.60 -14.00 -5.13
N HIS A 660 -8.35 -15.11 -5.15
CA HIS A 660 -9.72 -15.12 -5.64
C HIS A 660 -10.61 -16.10 -4.86
N ALA A 661 -11.90 -15.81 -4.80
CA ALA A 661 -12.91 -16.68 -4.19
C ALA A 661 -13.60 -17.59 -5.22
N GLY A 662 -13.70 -17.13 -6.48
CA GLY A 662 -14.33 -17.89 -7.56
C GLY A 662 -13.53 -19.14 -7.93
N ARG A 663 -14.23 -20.19 -8.39
CA ARG A 663 -13.65 -21.37 -9.03
C ARG A 663 -14.08 -21.38 -10.48
N THR A 664 -13.12 -21.26 -11.39
CA THR A 664 -13.38 -21.21 -12.83
C THR A 664 -13.20 -22.60 -13.46
N TYR A 665 -14.14 -22.97 -14.29
CA TYR A 665 -14.16 -24.21 -15.03
C TYR A 665 -14.17 -23.92 -16.53
N LEU A 666 -13.29 -24.61 -17.26
CA LEU A 666 -13.15 -24.45 -18.70
C LEU A 666 -14.17 -25.35 -19.42
N ALA A 667 -14.81 -24.82 -20.48
CA ALA A 667 -15.64 -25.60 -21.36
C ALA A 667 -14.79 -26.57 -22.21
N GLU A 668 -15.41 -27.56 -22.77
CA GLU A 668 -14.76 -28.54 -23.67
C GLU A 668 -14.09 -27.81 -24.86
N GLY A 669 -12.80 -28.09 -25.06
CA GLY A 669 -12.00 -27.49 -26.15
C GLY A 669 -11.28 -26.18 -25.77
N VAL A 670 -11.58 -25.54 -24.63
CA VAL A 670 -10.82 -24.40 -24.14
C VAL A 670 -9.53 -24.87 -23.47
N LYS A 671 -8.41 -24.28 -23.83
CA LYS A 671 -7.11 -24.64 -23.27
C LYS A 671 -6.79 -23.75 -22.04
N PRO A 672 -6.22 -24.33 -20.97
CA PRO A 672 -5.70 -23.50 -19.89
C PRO A 672 -4.49 -22.68 -20.36
N PHE A 673 -4.23 -21.56 -19.68
CA PHE A 673 -3.01 -20.77 -19.88
C PHE A 673 -1.75 -21.56 -19.47
N GLY A 674 -1.83 -22.29 -18.38
CA GLY A 674 -0.74 -23.16 -17.95
C GLY A 674 -1.13 -24.19 -16.91
N ALA A 675 -0.27 -25.18 -16.72
CA ALA A 675 -0.38 -26.17 -15.67
C ALA A 675 0.36 -25.71 -14.41
N VAL A 676 -0.25 -25.86 -13.22
CA VAL A 676 0.37 -25.51 -11.93
C VAL A 676 1.48 -26.51 -11.62
N VAL A 677 2.70 -26.01 -11.47
CA VAL A 677 3.92 -26.81 -11.19
C VAL A 677 4.53 -26.50 -9.81
N SER A 678 4.05 -25.47 -9.12
CA SER A 678 4.45 -25.13 -7.75
C SER A 678 3.87 -26.10 -6.73
N SER A 679 4.52 -26.19 -5.56
CA SER A 679 4.03 -26.97 -4.42
C SER A 679 2.82 -26.32 -3.73
N VAL A 680 2.61 -25.02 -3.96
CA VAL A 680 1.52 -24.19 -3.46
C VAL A 680 0.77 -23.58 -4.65
N GLY A 681 -0.40 -23.01 -4.38
CA GLY A 681 -1.26 -22.46 -5.43
C GLY A 681 -2.18 -23.49 -6.06
N HIS A 682 -3.27 -23.02 -6.65
CA HIS A 682 -4.37 -23.84 -7.17
C HIS A 682 -4.70 -23.52 -8.63
N GLY A 683 -4.65 -22.22 -9.00
CA GLY A 683 -5.09 -21.71 -10.30
C GLY A 683 -6.61 -21.61 -10.38
N ASN A 684 -7.20 -22.05 -11.48
CA ASN A 684 -8.61 -21.88 -11.77
C ASN A 684 -9.55 -22.42 -10.68
N ASN A 685 -9.19 -23.56 -10.06
CA ASN A 685 -10.02 -24.21 -9.03
C ASN A 685 -9.20 -25.22 -8.21
N ASP A 686 -9.85 -25.86 -7.23
CA ASP A 686 -9.19 -26.77 -6.29
C ASP A 686 -8.76 -28.12 -6.89
N ALA A 687 -9.19 -28.46 -8.11
CA ALA A 687 -9.07 -29.81 -8.69
C ALA A 687 -8.14 -29.88 -9.91
N ASP A 688 -8.22 -28.93 -10.83
CA ASP A 688 -7.68 -29.09 -12.18
C ASP A 688 -6.18 -28.90 -12.28
N LYS A 689 -5.53 -28.28 -11.28
CA LYS A 689 -4.11 -27.92 -11.30
C LYS A 689 -3.71 -27.18 -12.59
N ALA A 690 -4.57 -26.29 -13.02
CA ALA A 690 -4.38 -25.45 -14.19
C ALA A 690 -4.87 -24.02 -13.89
N ASP A 691 -4.27 -23.03 -14.52
CA ASP A 691 -4.71 -21.65 -14.42
C ASP A 691 -5.02 -21.05 -15.77
N GLY A 692 -5.97 -20.13 -15.73
CA GLY A 692 -6.37 -19.28 -16.84
C GLY A 692 -7.06 -20.01 -17.99
N ALA A 693 -7.26 -19.26 -19.06
CA ALA A 693 -7.79 -19.75 -20.32
C ALA A 693 -7.11 -19.04 -21.49
N LEU A 694 -6.83 -19.78 -22.53
CA LEU A 694 -6.36 -19.30 -23.82
C LEU A 694 -7.44 -19.55 -24.88
N CYS A 695 -7.95 -18.47 -25.49
CA CYS A 695 -8.90 -18.51 -26.58
C CYS A 695 -8.43 -17.52 -27.66
N ARG A 696 -8.01 -18.03 -28.85
CA ARG A 696 -7.39 -17.18 -29.87
C ARG A 696 -6.21 -16.35 -29.33
N LYS A 697 -6.32 -15.02 -29.34
CA LYS A 697 -5.35 -14.09 -28.75
C LYS A 697 -5.80 -13.53 -27.38
N VAL A 698 -6.84 -14.14 -26.77
CA VAL A 698 -7.29 -13.80 -25.42
C VAL A 698 -6.55 -14.64 -24.39
N LEU A 699 -5.92 -13.97 -23.42
CA LEU A 699 -5.32 -14.55 -22.23
C LEU A 699 -6.09 -14.07 -21.00
N GLY A 700 -6.82 -14.99 -20.37
CA GLY A 700 -7.42 -14.76 -19.05
C GLY A 700 -6.69 -15.57 -17.98
N THR A 701 -6.49 -15.01 -16.78
CA THR A 701 -5.74 -15.67 -15.70
C THR A 701 -6.08 -15.09 -14.33
N TYR A 702 -5.82 -15.85 -13.27
CA TYR A 702 -5.89 -15.37 -11.90
C TYR A 702 -4.56 -14.78 -11.38
N LEU A 703 -3.50 -14.79 -12.18
CA LEU A 703 -2.18 -14.35 -11.77
C LEU A 703 -2.06 -12.83 -11.75
N HIS A 704 -1.92 -12.29 -10.54
CA HIS A 704 -1.53 -10.90 -10.26
C HIS A 704 -0.01 -10.77 -10.11
N GLY A 705 0.45 -9.53 -9.82
CA GLY A 705 1.79 -9.30 -9.40
C GLY A 705 2.58 -8.11 -9.96
N PRO A 706 2.21 -7.35 -11.02
CA PRO A 706 1.48 -7.69 -12.24
C PRO A 706 2.05 -8.91 -12.95
N LEU A 707 1.22 -9.65 -13.66
CA LEU A 707 1.64 -10.85 -14.38
C LEU A 707 2.92 -10.64 -15.19
N LEU A 708 2.95 -9.56 -15.96
CA LEU A 708 4.02 -9.31 -16.94
C LEU A 708 5.36 -8.90 -16.32
N SER A 709 5.38 -8.51 -15.04
CA SER A 709 6.58 -7.99 -14.37
C SER A 709 7.75 -8.97 -14.29
N LYS A 710 7.44 -10.26 -14.20
CA LYS A 710 8.40 -11.36 -14.09
C LYS A 710 8.28 -12.38 -15.24
N ASN A 711 7.41 -12.09 -16.20
CA ASN A 711 7.12 -12.99 -17.31
C ASN A 711 7.24 -12.24 -18.66
N PRO A 712 8.47 -11.81 -19.03
CA PRO A 712 8.72 -10.99 -20.22
C PRO A 712 8.31 -11.69 -21.52
N GLU A 713 8.36 -13.02 -21.60
CA GLU A 713 7.94 -13.80 -22.78
C GLU A 713 6.43 -13.65 -23.01
N ILE A 714 5.64 -13.60 -21.95
CA ILE A 714 4.18 -13.39 -22.04
C ILE A 714 3.87 -11.95 -22.50
N ALA A 715 4.63 -10.97 -22.00
CA ALA A 715 4.50 -9.59 -22.45
C ALA A 715 4.80 -9.49 -23.96
N ASP A 716 5.88 -10.09 -24.42
CA ASP A 716 6.26 -10.06 -25.83
C ASP A 716 5.28 -10.84 -26.71
N TRP A 717 4.69 -11.95 -26.25
CA TRP A 717 3.63 -12.66 -26.96
C TRP A 717 2.40 -11.76 -27.21
N LEU A 718 1.98 -10.98 -26.21
CA LEU A 718 0.89 -9.99 -26.33
C LEU A 718 1.27 -8.86 -27.30
N LEU A 719 2.50 -8.37 -27.22
CA LEU A 719 2.98 -7.28 -28.08
C LEU A 719 3.12 -7.73 -29.55
N VAL A 720 3.53 -8.99 -29.81
CA VAL A 720 3.51 -9.55 -31.17
C VAL A 720 2.08 -9.52 -31.74
N ALA A 721 1.10 -10.00 -30.95
CA ALA A 721 -0.30 -9.99 -31.40
C ALA A 721 -0.84 -8.57 -31.62
N ALA A 722 -0.45 -7.60 -30.77
CA ALA A 722 -0.81 -6.19 -30.94
C ALA A 722 -0.19 -5.57 -32.22
N CYS A 723 1.08 -5.86 -32.50
CA CYS A 723 1.75 -5.42 -33.73
C CYS A 723 1.14 -6.03 -34.99
N GLU A 724 0.80 -7.34 -34.95
CA GLU A 724 0.07 -8.02 -36.04
C GLU A 724 -1.28 -7.34 -36.33
N ARG A 725 -2.07 -7.03 -35.26
CA ARG A 725 -3.35 -6.34 -35.41
C ARG A 725 -3.17 -4.91 -35.94
N HIS A 726 -2.23 -4.18 -35.40
CA HIS A 726 -1.90 -2.82 -35.84
C HIS A 726 -1.60 -2.78 -37.34
N ALA A 727 -0.73 -3.67 -37.82
CA ALA A 727 -0.39 -3.77 -39.25
C ALA A 727 -1.63 -4.09 -40.12
N ARG A 728 -2.50 -5.01 -39.66
CA ARG A 728 -3.75 -5.31 -40.37
C ARG A 728 -4.70 -4.12 -40.42
N ARG A 729 -4.83 -3.37 -39.32
CA ARG A 729 -5.74 -2.22 -39.18
C ARG A 729 -5.28 -1.00 -39.99
N THR A 730 -4.00 -0.68 -39.91
CA THR A 730 -3.44 0.53 -40.53
C THR A 730 -2.95 0.32 -41.97
N GLY A 731 -2.67 -0.91 -42.36
CA GLY A 731 -1.99 -1.24 -43.60
C GLY A 731 -0.48 -0.95 -43.56
N GLU A 732 0.08 -0.58 -42.43
CA GLU A 732 1.52 -0.38 -42.24
C GLU A 732 2.27 -1.72 -42.14
N SER A 733 3.60 -1.67 -42.29
CA SER A 733 4.44 -2.84 -42.04
C SER A 733 4.44 -3.17 -40.56
N GLU A 734 4.33 -4.46 -40.22
CA GLU A 734 4.41 -4.94 -38.82
C GLU A 734 5.69 -4.45 -38.16
N PRO A 735 5.60 -3.82 -36.96
CA PRO A 735 6.76 -3.41 -36.20
C PRO A 735 7.57 -4.63 -35.71
N ALA A 736 8.88 -4.64 -35.97
CA ALA A 736 9.76 -5.71 -35.50
C ALA A 736 10.07 -5.53 -34.01
N LEU A 737 9.77 -6.52 -33.20
CA LEU A 737 10.10 -6.52 -31.76
C LEU A 737 11.56 -6.97 -31.56
N ALA A 738 12.48 -6.01 -31.44
CA ALA A 738 13.84 -6.30 -31.05
C ALA A 738 13.90 -6.94 -29.65
N ARG A 739 14.85 -7.86 -29.45
CA ARG A 739 15.07 -8.48 -28.13
C ARG A 739 15.49 -7.42 -27.10
N LEU A 740 14.89 -7.44 -25.92
CA LEU A 740 15.28 -6.61 -24.78
C LEU A 740 16.18 -7.37 -23.82
N ASP A 741 16.85 -6.65 -22.92
CA ASP A 741 17.54 -7.23 -21.78
C ASP A 741 16.53 -7.44 -20.64
N ASP A 742 16.17 -8.70 -20.44
CA ASP A 742 15.21 -9.15 -19.44
C ASP A 742 15.91 -9.79 -18.21
N ALA A 743 17.19 -9.51 -17.98
CA ALA A 743 17.96 -10.14 -16.91
C ALA A 743 17.37 -9.89 -15.53
N GLU A 744 16.86 -8.69 -15.26
CA GLU A 744 16.25 -8.33 -13.97
C GLU A 744 14.91 -9.03 -13.76
N GLU A 745 14.05 -9.05 -14.79
CA GLU A 745 12.76 -9.76 -14.77
C GLU A 745 12.96 -11.26 -14.54
N LEU A 746 13.91 -11.88 -15.24
CA LEU A 746 14.21 -13.29 -15.11
C LEU A 746 14.89 -13.62 -13.77
N ALA A 747 15.68 -12.71 -13.18
CA ALA A 747 16.21 -12.87 -11.84
C ALA A 747 15.09 -12.87 -10.78
N ALA A 748 14.11 -11.98 -10.91
CA ALA A 748 12.93 -11.93 -10.03
C ALA A 748 12.03 -13.17 -10.23
N ASN A 749 11.86 -13.63 -11.47
CA ASN A 749 11.15 -14.86 -11.81
C ASN A 749 11.80 -16.08 -11.14
N ALA A 750 13.09 -16.29 -11.38
CA ALA A 750 13.83 -17.42 -10.85
C ALA A 750 13.81 -17.47 -9.32
N PHE A 751 13.95 -16.30 -8.67
CA PHE A 751 13.84 -16.20 -7.21
C PHE A 751 12.47 -16.69 -6.71
N MET A 752 11.39 -16.33 -7.38
CA MET A 752 10.04 -16.74 -6.96
C MET A 752 9.79 -18.23 -7.27
N ALA A 753 10.20 -18.72 -8.42
CA ALA A 753 10.08 -20.14 -8.76
C ALA A 753 10.80 -21.04 -7.75
N ASP A 754 12.02 -20.67 -7.34
CA ASP A 754 12.80 -21.38 -6.32
C ASP A 754 12.09 -21.31 -4.94
N LYS A 755 11.64 -20.11 -4.54
CA LYS A 755 10.98 -19.88 -3.25
C LYS A 755 9.73 -20.74 -3.03
N VAL A 756 8.94 -21.00 -4.08
CA VAL A 756 7.72 -21.82 -3.97
C VAL A 756 7.91 -23.28 -4.37
N GLY A 757 9.15 -23.70 -4.59
CA GLY A 757 9.52 -25.08 -4.88
C GLY A 757 8.96 -25.60 -6.21
N ALA A 758 8.95 -24.76 -7.23
CA ALA A 758 8.67 -25.20 -8.60
C ALA A 758 9.81 -26.10 -9.09
N LYS A 759 9.46 -27.30 -9.56
CA LYS A 759 10.43 -28.28 -10.10
C LYS A 759 10.43 -28.27 -11.61
#